data_775b82067a08e4945ee6c4d8da94f7f8
#
_entry.id   775b82067a08e4945ee6c4d8da94f7f8
#
_cell.length_a   1.000
_cell.length_b   1.000
_cell.length_c   1.000
_cell.angle_alpha   90.00
_cell.angle_beta   90.00
_cell.angle_gamma   90.00
#
_symmetry.space_group_name_H-M   'P 1'
#
loop_
_entity.id
_entity.type
_entity.pdbx_description
1 polymer ?
#
loop_
_entity_poly.entity_id
_entity_poly.type
_entity_poly.pdbx_seq_one_letter_code
_entity_poly.pdbx_strand_id
1 'polypeptide(L)'
;MKKILFIVSVFFFTGLCAQDAIDYQTPPKEIYDLVMAKPTPSVSIDSKGHYMLVLDRSSMPTVEELAQPELRIAGLRINPNNYGPSRSTYFTNIVIKDVLTGTTFPVSGLPASLKAGNLQWSPNEDKVALTHTNNNRIDIYVINIKTHTAMRVNKAAVNIVVGGAFNWIDNNSLLYNAANKPVSMAPKKPLAPKGPVVQENLGKVAASVTYQDLIKSPFDESQFEFYATTQLIKNTNGIESAIGKPAIYSNVSLSPDKKYLLIERIDKPFSYLVTANGFNSTMMITDMSGTVLKVLAKIPSSELAPRGNDNVLNAPRGYNWFDNFPATIQWIEPLDSGLIKKKMEFHDAAYILAAPFTGSPKELVKTMQRMGNVNDVTTDLFFVTEVSRAMHRQKMSKLTKDVQSGSYKLEVLIDRSTDDAYNDPGTPITEKNKYGRSTVKLMNGAEIWMKSLGASVKGDLPLLSSFNINTKETKQLWRCEEPYYETVTDVLDFDKMIIVTNKQSQTEQPNYYVRDLKNNTAKMVTNFPDPQPGLRGITKQKITYKRKDGVDLAADLYLPKGYDAKKDGPLPVIMWAYPREFKSASDAAQLRGSKYTFTRVGYGSVVFWATQGYAIMDNTEFPIVGEGDKQPNDNFVDQLTWSAEAAINKIAEMGIGDRNRVAVGGHSYGAFMTTNLLAHTNLFKAGIARSGAYNRTLTPFGFQNEERTYWQAPEVYFAMSPFSYADKIKTPLLMIHGEADNNPGTFPLQSERLYNAIKGHGGTVRFVQLPFEAHGYAAKENILHMLWEQNQWLNKYVKNAK
;
A
#
# COMPACT_ATOMS: atom_id res chain seq x y z
N MET A 1 -16.72 54.46 -68.86
CA MET A 1 -17.28 54.07 -67.51
C MET A 1 -16.72 52.71 -67.15
N LYS A 2 -15.68 52.68 -66.32
CA LYS A 2 -15.10 51.42 -65.83
C LYS A 2 -15.73 51.13 -64.47
N LYS A 3 -16.44 49.98 -64.36
CA LYS A 3 -16.96 49.50 -63.09
C LYS A 3 -15.88 48.72 -62.33
N ILE A 4 -15.48 49.23 -61.16
CA ILE A 4 -14.56 48.55 -60.22
C ILE A 4 -15.40 47.66 -59.33
N LEU A 5 -15.13 46.35 -59.39
CA LEU A 5 -15.72 45.32 -58.54
C LEU A 5 -14.89 45.19 -57.24
N PHE A 6 -15.44 45.57 -56.11
CA PHE A 6 -14.82 45.37 -54.81
C PHE A 6 -15.14 43.93 -54.28
N ILE A 7 -14.17 43.06 -54.25
CA ILE A 7 -14.29 41.75 -53.57
C ILE A 7 -13.92 41.97 -52.12
N VAL A 8 -14.93 41.83 -51.22
CA VAL A 8 -14.73 41.81 -49.77
C VAL A 8 -14.39 40.37 -49.38
N SER A 9 -13.11 40.11 -49.10
CA SER A 9 -12.67 38.84 -48.50
C SER A 9 -12.98 38.84 -46.98
N VAL A 10 -14.02 38.04 -46.59
CA VAL A 10 -14.31 37.77 -45.17
C VAL A 10 -13.29 36.74 -44.72
N PHE A 11 -12.29 37.16 -43.96
CA PHE A 11 -11.39 36.26 -43.21
C PHE A 11 -12.14 35.75 -42.00
N PHE A 12 -12.55 34.48 -42.00
CA PHE A 12 -12.91 33.76 -40.79
C PHE A 12 -11.60 33.56 -39.97
N PHE A 13 -11.41 34.38 -38.98
CA PHE A 13 -10.48 34.08 -37.90
C PHE A 13 -11.06 32.91 -37.08
N THR A 14 -10.66 31.68 -37.39
CA THR A 14 -10.78 30.60 -36.42
C THR A 14 -9.74 30.92 -35.33
N GLY A 15 -10.21 31.45 -34.23
CA GLY A 15 -9.38 31.69 -33.06
C GLY A 15 -8.76 30.35 -32.65
N LEU A 16 -7.45 30.21 -32.87
CA LEU A 16 -6.62 29.23 -32.15
C LEU A 16 -6.65 29.69 -30.68
N CYS A 17 -7.56 29.12 -29.89
CA CYS A 17 -7.51 29.28 -28.45
C CYS A 17 -6.19 28.69 -27.97
N ALA A 18 -5.24 29.55 -27.62
CA ALA A 18 -4.13 29.20 -26.73
C ALA A 18 -4.72 28.63 -25.45
N GLN A 19 -4.00 27.73 -24.79
CA GLN A 19 -4.40 27.17 -23.50
C GLN A 19 -4.74 28.31 -22.53
N ASP A 20 -6.03 28.49 -22.23
CA ASP A 20 -6.44 29.40 -21.16
C ASP A 20 -6.01 28.77 -19.83
N ALA A 21 -5.31 29.56 -19.01
CA ALA A 21 -5.05 29.19 -17.62
C ALA A 21 -6.41 29.07 -16.92
N ILE A 22 -6.74 27.88 -16.46
CA ILE A 22 -8.00 27.60 -15.76
C ILE A 22 -7.71 27.53 -14.27
N ASP A 23 -8.38 28.38 -13.50
CA ASP A 23 -8.37 28.29 -12.03
C ASP A 23 -8.95 26.95 -11.55
N TYR A 24 -8.64 26.58 -10.30
CA TYR A 24 -9.21 25.38 -9.71
C TYR A 24 -10.73 25.42 -9.75
N GLN A 25 -11.29 24.34 -10.26
CA GLN A 25 -12.74 24.13 -10.39
C GLN A 25 -13.23 23.12 -9.37
N THR A 26 -14.54 23.11 -9.13
CA THR A 26 -15.21 22.15 -8.24
C THR A 26 -16.23 21.32 -9.02
N PRO A 27 -16.35 20.02 -8.70
CA PRO A 27 -17.36 19.17 -9.31
C PRO A 27 -18.77 19.56 -8.87
N PRO A 28 -19.82 18.94 -9.43
CA PRO A 28 -21.20 19.12 -8.95
C PRO A 28 -21.30 18.93 -7.43
N LYS A 29 -22.28 19.65 -6.84
CA LYS A 29 -22.45 19.69 -5.39
C LYS A 29 -22.56 18.30 -4.74
N GLU A 30 -23.25 17.37 -5.37
CA GLU A 30 -23.44 16.01 -4.89
C GLU A 30 -22.10 15.27 -4.77
N ILE A 31 -21.19 15.46 -5.73
CA ILE A 31 -19.83 14.88 -5.69
C ILE A 31 -18.98 15.61 -4.67
N TYR A 32 -19.05 16.96 -4.64
CA TYR A 32 -18.31 17.79 -3.70
C TYR A 32 -18.61 17.39 -2.25
N ASP A 33 -19.89 17.30 -1.88
CA ASP A 33 -20.31 16.96 -0.52
C ASP A 33 -19.81 15.56 -0.10
N LEU A 34 -19.79 14.59 -1.02
CA LEU A 34 -19.28 13.25 -0.76
C LEU A 34 -17.76 13.23 -0.55
N VAL A 35 -17.01 13.98 -1.35
CA VAL A 35 -15.55 14.07 -1.23
C VAL A 35 -15.14 14.79 0.05
N MET A 36 -15.88 15.85 0.41
CA MET A 36 -15.59 16.67 1.58
C MET A 36 -16.14 16.10 2.89
N ALA A 37 -16.83 14.96 2.84
CA ALA A 37 -17.35 14.29 4.02
C ALA A 37 -16.23 13.94 5.02
N LYS A 38 -16.47 14.21 6.31
CA LYS A 38 -15.51 13.88 7.36
C LYS A 38 -15.28 12.37 7.40
N PRO A 39 -14.01 11.91 7.37
CA PRO A 39 -13.72 10.47 7.45
C PRO A 39 -14.22 9.84 8.75
N THR A 40 -14.68 8.61 8.70
CA THR A 40 -14.98 7.83 9.91
C THR A 40 -13.73 7.71 10.78
N PRO A 41 -13.82 7.90 12.11
CA PRO A 41 -12.69 7.75 13.01
C PRO A 41 -12.06 6.35 12.94
N SER A 42 -10.75 6.28 13.16
CA SER A 42 -10.06 5.01 13.41
C SER A 42 -10.21 4.62 14.87
N VAL A 43 -10.09 3.33 15.18
CA VAL A 43 -10.05 2.83 16.54
C VAL A 43 -8.79 2.03 16.82
N SER A 44 -8.34 2.08 18.08
CA SER A 44 -7.29 1.22 18.62
C SER A 44 -7.74 0.74 19.99
N ILE A 45 -7.84 -0.59 20.18
CA ILE A 45 -8.35 -1.21 21.41
C ILE A 45 -7.17 -1.83 22.14
N ASP A 46 -7.16 -1.77 23.47
CA ASP A 46 -6.18 -2.50 24.28
C ASP A 46 -6.39 -4.02 24.17
N SER A 47 -5.38 -4.82 24.48
CA SER A 47 -5.42 -6.27 24.30
C SER A 47 -6.47 -6.98 25.18
N LYS A 48 -6.99 -6.28 26.19
CA LYS A 48 -8.01 -6.80 27.12
C LYS A 48 -9.42 -6.31 26.78
N GLY A 49 -9.55 -5.40 25.84
CA GLY A 49 -10.82 -4.81 25.44
C GLY A 49 -11.45 -3.90 26.50
N HIS A 50 -10.65 -3.32 27.41
CA HIS A 50 -11.16 -2.41 28.42
C HIS A 50 -11.30 -0.98 27.90
N TYR A 51 -10.29 -0.51 27.16
CA TYR A 51 -10.24 0.84 26.62
C TYR A 51 -10.06 0.85 25.11
N MET A 52 -10.69 1.81 24.48
CA MET A 52 -10.60 2.08 23.06
C MET A 52 -10.20 3.52 22.85
N LEU A 53 -9.22 3.77 21.98
CA LEU A 53 -8.95 5.09 21.44
C LEU A 53 -9.81 5.28 20.19
N VAL A 54 -10.54 6.37 20.14
CA VAL A 54 -11.26 6.84 18.96
C VAL A 54 -10.47 8.01 18.38
N LEU A 55 -10.02 7.88 17.14
CA LEU A 55 -9.02 8.71 16.50
C LEU A 55 -9.63 9.41 15.28
N ASP A 56 -9.89 10.72 15.40
CA ASP A 56 -10.35 11.50 14.25
C ASP A 56 -9.22 11.68 13.23
N ARG A 57 -9.53 11.48 11.96
CA ARG A 57 -8.56 11.64 10.88
C ARG A 57 -8.52 13.07 10.37
N SER A 58 -7.33 13.52 9.89
CA SER A 58 -7.22 14.78 9.17
C SER A 58 -8.05 14.74 7.88
N SER A 59 -8.56 15.89 7.48
CA SER A 59 -9.04 16.12 6.11
C SER A 59 -7.88 16.08 5.11
N MET A 60 -8.22 16.19 3.82
CA MET A 60 -7.21 16.34 2.76
C MET A 60 -6.38 17.61 2.99
N PRO A 61 -5.05 17.57 2.77
CA PRO A 61 -4.23 18.79 2.77
C PRO A 61 -4.64 19.72 1.65
N THR A 62 -4.24 20.99 1.75
CA THR A 62 -4.40 21.95 0.66
C THR A 62 -3.20 21.89 -0.31
N VAL A 63 -3.35 22.46 -1.51
CA VAL A 63 -2.22 22.63 -2.44
C VAL A 63 -1.13 23.49 -1.80
N GLU A 64 -1.49 24.49 -1.00
CA GLU A 64 -0.55 25.33 -0.27
C GLU A 64 0.29 24.51 0.73
N GLU A 65 -0.32 23.54 1.41
CA GLU A 65 0.42 22.61 2.28
C GLU A 65 1.37 21.70 1.46
N LEU A 66 0.97 21.25 0.26
CA LEU A 66 1.85 20.46 -0.62
C LEU A 66 2.97 21.30 -1.24
N ALA A 67 2.76 22.59 -1.41
CA ALA A 67 3.75 23.53 -1.94
C ALA A 67 4.82 23.94 -0.92
N GLN A 68 4.69 23.51 0.35
CA GLN A 68 5.72 23.78 1.35
C GLN A 68 7.08 23.17 0.94
N PRO A 69 8.20 23.74 1.41
CA PRO A 69 9.51 23.25 1.07
C PRO A 69 9.65 21.74 1.32
N GLU A 70 10.07 21.03 0.30
CA GLU A 70 10.29 19.58 0.32
C GLU A 70 11.67 19.27 -0.24
N LEU A 71 12.48 18.53 0.52
CA LEU A 71 13.72 17.95 0.04
C LEU A 71 13.45 16.58 -0.55
N ARG A 72 13.85 16.40 -1.81
CA ARG A 72 13.73 15.14 -2.56
C ARG A 72 15.12 14.57 -2.77
N ILE A 73 15.54 13.70 -1.85
CA ILE A 73 16.89 13.11 -1.83
C ILE A 73 16.86 11.66 -1.36
N ALA A 74 17.71 10.83 -1.95
CA ALA A 74 17.84 9.41 -1.59
C ALA A 74 16.51 8.63 -1.64
N GLY A 75 15.57 9.02 -2.52
CA GLY A 75 14.23 8.46 -2.61
C GLY A 75 13.27 8.91 -1.52
N LEU A 76 13.70 9.82 -0.66
CA LEU A 76 12.92 10.37 0.45
C LEU A 76 12.35 11.74 0.10
N ARG A 77 11.23 12.08 0.72
CA ARG A 77 10.58 13.39 0.69
C ARG A 77 10.51 13.94 2.10
N ILE A 78 11.40 14.84 2.40
CA ILE A 78 11.69 15.31 3.75
C ILE A 78 11.17 16.74 3.91
N ASN A 79 10.50 17.01 5.02
CA ASN A 79 10.25 18.37 5.45
C ASN A 79 11.52 18.96 6.08
N PRO A 80 12.16 19.95 5.43
CA PRO A 80 13.43 20.49 5.90
C PRO A 80 13.33 21.23 7.25
N ASN A 81 12.13 21.52 7.73
CA ASN A 81 11.94 22.31 8.94
C ASN A 81 11.80 21.49 10.22
N ASN A 82 11.44 20.19 10.13
CA ASN A 82 11.06 19.41 11.32
C ASN A 82 11.61 17.98 11.41
N TYR A 83 12.49 17.55 10.50
CA TYR A 83 13.07 16.19 10.47
C TYR A 83 12.04 15.07 10.28
N GLY A 84 10.93 15.36 9.64
CA GLY A 84 9.89 14.37 9.29
C GLY A 84 9.70 14.23 7.79
N PRO A 85 8.83 13.31 7.38
CA PRO A 85 8.35 13.26 5.99
C PRO A 85 7.52 14.52 5.68
N SER A 86 7.66 15.03 4.46
CA SER A 86 6.92 16.22 3.99
C SER A 86 5.42 15.94 3.82
N ARG A 87 5.07 14.67 3.59
CA ARG A 87 3.70 14.23 3.30
C ARG A 87 3.27 13.17 4.29
N SER A 88 2.35 13.54 5.17
CA SER A 88 1.84 12.63 6.20
C SER A 88 0.36 12.89 6.46
N THR A 89 -0.34 11.82 6.82
CA THR A 89 -1.69 11.91 7.37
C THR A 89 -1.63 11.84 8.89
N TYR A 90 -2.50 12.56 9.55
CA TYR A 90 -2.48 12.68 11.00
C TYR A 90 -3.84 12.38 11.62
N PHE A 91 -3.84 12.02 12.89
CA PHE A 91 -5.02 12.13 13.73
C PHE A 91 -5.08 13.53 14.35
N THR A 92 -6.26 14.10 14.31
CA THR A 92 -6.48 15.48 14.74
C THR A 92 -7.16 15.58 16.09
N ASN A 93 -7.72 14.48 16.58
CA ASN A 93 -8.33 14.37 17.90
C ASN A 93 -8.24 12.92 18.40
N ILE A 94 -8.17 12.76 19.72
CA ILE A 94 -8.11 11.47 20.41
C ILE A 94 -9.09 11.50 21.58
N VAL A 95 -9.98 10.52 21.61
CA VAL A 95 -10.93 10.31 22.70
C VAL A 95 -10.70 8.89 23.23
N ILE A 96 -10.63 8.76 24.56
CA ILE A 96 -10.61 7.47 25.24
C ILE A 96 -12.05 7.04 25.48
N LYS A 97 -12.35 5.81 25.18
CA LYS A 97 -13.65 5.18 25.45
C LYS A 97 -13.48 3.96 26.34
N ASP A 98 -14.20 3.91 27.44
CA ASP A 98 -14.39 2.68 28.20
C ASP A 98 -15.35 1.77 27.41
N VAL A 99 -14.88 0.59 27.03
CA VAL A 99 -15.63 -0.34 26.16
C VAL A 99 -16.80 -0.98 26.91
N LEU A 100 -16.64 -1.19 28.23
CA LEU A 100 -17.65 -1.82 29.07
C LEU A 100 -18.84 -0.90 29.32
N THR A 101 -18.56 0.35 29.77
CA THR A 101 -19.60 1.31 30.11
C THR A 101 -20.08 2.16 28.92
N GLY A 102 -19.25 2.25 27.87
CA GLY A 102 -19.49 3.11 26.70
C GLY A 102 -19.15 4.58 26.95
N THR A 103 -18.67 4.94 28.16
CA THR A 103 -18.32 6.31 28.53
C THR A 103 -17.11 6.79 27.75
N THR A 104 -17.14 8.04 27.29
CA THR A 104 -16.04 8.66 26.53
C THR A 104 -15.40 9.78 27.34
N PHE A 105 -14.08 9.87 27.23
CA PHE A 105 -13.27 10.85 27.95
C PHE A 105 -12.39 11.61 26.96
N PRO A 106 -12.50 12.95 26.85
CA PRO A 106 -11.56 13.76 26.10
C PRO A 106 -10.18 13.71 26.75
N VAL A 107 -9.12 13.75 25.95
CA VAL A 107 -7.74 13.79 26.45
C VAL A 107 -7.32 15.24 26.61
N SER A 108 -6.99 15.64 27.85
CA SER A 108 -6.43 16.96 28.15
C SER A 108 -4.90 16.98 27.99
N GLY A 109 -4.30 18.15 27.77
CA GLY A 109 -2.85 18.33 27.64
C GLY A 109 -2.27 18.04 26.26
N LEU A 110 -3.08 17.63 25.29
CA LEU A 110 -2.68 17.56 23.88
C LEU A 110 -2.68 18.95 23.23
N PRO A 111 -1.85 19.19 22.20
CA PRO A 111 -1.88 20.44 21.44
C PRO A 111 -3.24 20.73 20.80
N ALA A 112 -3.66 22.00 20.78
CA ALA A 112 -4.95 22.40 20.20
C ALA A 112 -5.05 22.04 18.69
N SER A 113 -3.94 22.19 17.94
CA SER A 113 -3.83 21.77 16.54
C SER A 113 -3.08 20.46 16.46
N LEU A 114 -3.66 19.40 17.01
CA LEU A 114 -3.03 18.09 17.06
C LEU A 114 -2.77 17.53 15.65
N LYS A 115 -1.52 17.11 15.40
CA LYS A 115 -1.09 16.31 14.25
C LYS A 115 -0.42 15.04 14.79
N ALA A 116 -1.24 14.08 15.25
CA ALA A 116 -0.75 12.86 15.90
C ALA A 116 -0.39 11.77 14.90
N GLY A 117 0.73 11.08 15.15
CA GLY A 117 1.16 9.90 14.43
C GLY A 117 1.86 8.90 15.33
N ASN A 118 2.25 7.76 14.80
CA ASN A 118 3.07 6.75 15.49
C ASN A 118 2.52 6.32 16.89
N LEU A 119 1.20 6.11 17.01
CA LEU A 119 0.59 5.70 18.26
C LEU A 119 1.04 4.30 18.68
N GLN A 120 1.45 4.17 19.94
CA GLN A 120 1.83 2.88 20.54
C GLN A 120 1.36 2.79 22.00
N TRP A 121 0.67 1.71 22.31
CA TRP A 121 0.35 1.35 23.71
C TRP A 121 1.63 0.98 24.46
N SER A 122 1.71 1.35 25.74
CA SER A 122 2.78 0.89 26.63
C SER A 122 2.67 -0.62 26.89
N PRO A 123 3.73 -1.30 27.35
CA PRO A 123 3.69 -2.75 27.58
C PRO A 123 2.53 -3.24 28.45
N ASN A 124 2.14 -2.50 29.48
CA ASN A 124 0.98 -2.82 30.35
C ASN A 124 -0.32 -2.11 29.94
N GLU A 125 -0.30 -1.34 28.85
CA GLU A 125 -1.46 -0.66 28.25
C GLU A 125 -2.16 0.39 29.13
N ASP A 126 -1.48 0.92 30.17
CA ASP A 126 -1.96 2.04 30.97
C ASP A 126 -1.61 3.42 30.39
N LYS A 127 -0.77 3.43 29.35
CA LYS A 127 -0.33 4.63 28.63
C LYS A 127 -0.33 4.41 27.11
N VAL A 128 -0.40 5.53 26.38
CA VAL A 128 -0.19 5.56 24.92
C VAL A 128 0.80 6.66 24.59
N ALA A 129 1.88 6.32 23.90
CA ALA A 129 2.79 7.29 23.33
C ALA A 129 2.40 7.59 21.87
N LEU A 130 2.61 8.84 21.47
CA LEU A 130 2.38 9.31 20.11
C LEU A 130 3.36 10.40 19.72
N THR A 131 3.58 10.63 18.45
CA THR A 131 4.26 11.83 17.94
C THR A 131 3.25 12.93 17.65
N HIS A 132 3.61 14.17 17.94
CA HIS A 132 2.95 15.37 17.44
C HIS A 132 3.89 16.11 16.51
N THR A 133 3.47 16.33 15.27
CA THR A 133 4.24 17.06 14.25
C THR A 133 3.76 18.50 14.19
N ASN A 134 4.63 19.45 14.50
CA ASN A 134 4.38 20.86 14.24
C ASN A 134 5.38 21.40 13.18
N ASN A 135 5.31 22.69 12.87
CA ASN A 135 6.02 23.26 11.72
C ASN A 135 7.55 23.12 11.79
N ASN A 136 8.12 23.12 13.00
CA ASN A 136 9.58 23.18 13.21
C ASN A 136 10.16 22.02 14.03
N ARG A 137 9.35 21.10 14.53
CA ARG A 137 9.81 19.94 15.28
C ARG A 137 8.74 18.86 15.42
N ILE A 138 9.17 17.67 15.75
CA ILE A 138 8.32 16.55 16.13
C ILE A 138 8.57 16.26 17.61
N ASP A 139 7.49 16.14 18.38
CA ASP A 139 7.50 15.86 19.81
C ASP A 139 6.81 14.55 20.16
N ILE A 140 7.19 13.92 21.27
CA ILE A 140 6.54 12.74 21.81
C ILE A 140 5.64 13.18 22.96
N TYR A 141 4.36 12.79 22.87
CA TYR A 141 3.38 12.92 23.95
C TYR A 141 3.05 11.53 24.50
N VAL A 142 2.86 11.45 25.81
CA VAL A 142 2.37 10.25 26.49
C VAL A 142 1.05 10.56 27.15
N ILE A 143 0.02 9.80 26.77
CA ILE A 143 -1.33 9.85 27.36
C ILE A 143 -1.37 8.83 28.50
N ASN A 144 -1.84 9.21 29.65
CA ASN A 144 -2.22 8.30 30.73
C ASN A 144 -3.71 7.95 30.56
N ILE A 145 -4.01 6.65 30.42
CA ILE A 145 -5.36 6.17 30.14
C ILE A 145 -6.32 6.38 31.30
N LYS A 146 -5.83 6.28 32.56
CA LYS A 146 -6.69 6.41 33.76
C LYS A 146 -7.01 7.87 34.11
N THR A 147 -6.05 8.79 33.91
CA THR A 147 -6.25 10.21 34.24
C THR A 147 -6.74 11.01 33.03
N HIS A 148 -6.75 10.45 31.84
CA HIS A 148 -7.12 11.09 30.58
C HIS A 148 -6.27 12.34 30.26
N THR A 149 -5.00 12.32 30.69
CA THR A 149 -4.08 13.45 30.55
C THR A 149 -2.91 13.09 29.66
N ALA A 150 -2.44 14.02 28.85
CA ALA A 150 -1.27 13.89 28.00
C ALA A 150 -0.18 14.89 28.42
N MET A 151 1.08 14.49 28.30
CA MET A 151 2.22 15.38 28.52
C MET A 151 3.30 15.11 27.47
N ARG A 152 4.02 16.17 27.08
CA ARG A 152 5.23 16.05 26.28
C ARG A 152 6.36 15.49 27.13
N VAL A 153 7.11 14.49 26.59
CA VAL A 153 8.16 13.81 27.35
C VAL A 153 9.58 14.05 26.83
N ASN A 154 9.76 14.36 25.53
CA ASN A 154 11.07 14.58 24.92
C ASN A 154 11.57 16.04 25.04
N LYS A 155 12.89 16.21 25.24
CA LYS A 155 13.58 17.50 25.17
C LYS A 155 14.06 17.80 23.75
N ALA A 156 14.88 16.89 23.17
CA ALA A 156 15.33 16.98 21.80
C ALA A 156 14.19 16.66 20.82
N ALA A 157 14.15 17.34 19.66
CA ALA A 157 13.18 17.02 18.61
C ALA A 157 13.38 15.59 18.10
N VAL A 158 12.31 14.91 17.75
CA VAL A 158 12.36 13.58 17.13
C VAL A 158 12.75 13.71 15.67
N ASN A 159 13.55 12.78 15.17
CA ASN A 159 13.92 12.65 13.76
C ASN A 159 13.38 11.33 13.22
N ILE A 160 12.49 11.41 12.23
CA ILE A 160 11.88 10.26 11.56
C ILE A 160 12.13 10.26 10.04
N VAL A 161 13.25 10.83 9.63
CA VAL A 161 13.63 10.90 8.20
C VAL A 161 13.91 9.52 7.62
N VAL A 162 14.60 8.66 8.37
CA VAL A 162 14.97 7.30 7.94
C VAL A 162 14.44 6.24 8.91
N GLY A 163 14.73 6.37 10.19
CA GLY A 163 14.35 5.40 11.22
C GLY A 163 12.95 5.61 11.79
N GLY A 164 12.53 4.72 12.68
CA GLY A 164 11.27 4.86 13.43
C GLY A 164 11.32 6.00 14.45
N ALA A 165 10.15 6.45 14.92
CA ALA A 165 10.07 7.55 15.88
C ALA A 165 10.58 7.16 17.26
N PHE A 166 10.00 6.12 17.84
CA PHE A 166 10.32 5.63 19.18
C PHE A 166 9.87 4.18 19.39
N ASN A 167 10.36 3.57 20.46
CA ASN A 167 9.93 2.27 20.97
C ASN A 167 9.82 2.33 22.51
N TRP A 168 8.82 1.65 23.07
CA TRP A 168 8.75 1.44 24.51
C TRP A 168 9.84 0.45 24.96
N ILE A 169 10.64 0.82 25.94
CA ILE A 169 11.55 -0.10 26.67
C ILE A 169 10.74 -0.80 27.77
N ASP A 170 10.07 -0.01 28.58
CA ASP A 170 9.15 -0.41 29.64
C ASP A 170 8.04 0.64 29.80
N ASN A 171 7.15 0.52 30.80
CA ASN A 171 6.05 1.45 31.01
C ASN A 171 6.43 2.90 31.35
N ASN A 172 7.70 3.14 31.64
CA ASN A 172 8.22 4.44 32.06
C ASN A 172 9.35 4.96 31.17
N SER A 173 9.83 4.13 30.24
CA SER A 173 10.99 4.43 29.44
C SER A 173 10.73 4.24 27.94
N LEU A 174 11.14 5.22 27.16
CA LEU A 174 11.11 5.21 25.69
C LEU A 174 12.54 5.27 25.15
N LEU A 175 12.76 4.58 24.04
CA LEU A 175 13.91 4.75 23.16
C LEU A 175 13.44 5.52 21.93
N TYR A 176 14.08 6.64 21.58
CA TYR A 176 13.69 7.41 20.40
C TYR A 176 14.88 7.95 19.61
N ASN A 177 14.65 8.24 18.33
CA ASN A 177 15.60 8.87 17.43
C ASN A 177 15.50 10.39 17.58
N ALA A 178 16.52 11.03 18.16
CA ALA A 178 16.58 12.49 18.29
C ALA A 178 17.31 13.15 17.13
N ALA A 179 16.90 14.32 16.73
CA ALA A 179 17.62 15.15 15.78
C ALA A 179 19.01 15.50 16.35
N ASN A 180 20.06 15.24 15.58
CA ASN A 180 21.44 15.41 16.04
C ASN A 180 21.89 16.88 16.08
N LYS A 181 21.37 17.70 15.15
CA LYS A 181 21.72 19.13 15.02
C LYS A 181 20.45 19.95 14.80
N PRO A 182 20.44 21.25 15.12
CA PRO A 182 19.31 22.10 14.77
C PRO A 182 19.23 22.37 13.25
N VAL A 183 18.02 22.52 12.70
CA VAL A 183 17.78 22.77 11.26
C VAL A 183 18.55 23.99 10.73
N SER A 184 18.77 25.01 11.57
CA SER A 184 19.54 26.22 11.21
C SER A 184 20.97 25.93 10.76
N MET A 185 21.51 24.76 11.06
CA MET A 185 22.84 24.29 10.65
C MET A 185 22.81 23.45 9.37
N ALA A 186 21.66 23.31 8.70
CA ALA A 186 21.55 22.55 7.47
C ALA A 186 22.47 23.11 6.37
N PRO A 187 23.08 22.25 5.55
CA PRO A 187 23.90 22.67 4.42
C PRO A 187 23.15 23.61 3.50
N LYS A 188 23.73 24.77 3.19
CA LYS A 188 23.14 25.75 2.28
C LYS A 188 23.47 25.38 0.84
N LYS A 189 22.44 25.44 -0.03
CA LYS A 189 22.64 25.18 -1.45
C LYS A 189 23.59 26.21 -2.05
N PRO A 190 24.66 25.80 -2.75
CA PRO A 190 25.54 26.72 -3.44
C PRO A 190 24.77 27.43 -4.57
N LEU A 191 25.15 28.67 -4.85
CA LEU A 191 24.53 29.47 -5.91
C LEU A 191 24.70 28.82 -7.31
N ALA A 192 25.84 28.15 -7.54
CA ALA A 192 26.09 27.40 -8.74
C ALA A 192 26.67 26.02 -8.41
N PRO A 193 26.40 25.00 -9.22
CA PRO A 193 27.03 23.68 -9.03
C PRO A 193 28.55 23.82 -9.36
N LYS A 194 29.37 23.05 -8.63
CA LYS A 194 30.84 23.02 -8.85
C LYS A 194 31.24 22.22 -10.09
N GLY A 195 30.33 21.47 -10.69
CA GLY A 195 30.56 20.65 -11.88
C GLY A 195 29.27 19.96 -12.35
N PRO A 196 29.33 19.27 -13.49
CA PRO A 196 28.21 18.49 -14.01
C PRO A 196 27.91 17.27 -13.12
N VAL A 197 26.70 16.72 -13.25
CA VAL A 197 26.37 15.39 -12.71
C VAL A 197 26.94 14.34 -13.64
N VAL A 198 27.80 13.46 -13.14
CA VAL A 198 28.43 12.36 -13.88
C VAL A 198 27.93 11.04 -13.31
N GLN A 199 27.44 10.17 -14.18
CA GLN A 199 27.10 8.78 -13.86
C GLN A 199 27.97 7.87 -14.71
N GLU A 200 28.61 6.89 -14.10
CA GLU A 200 29.49 5.94 -14.77
C GLU A 200 29.15 4.51 -14.35
N ASN A 201 29.17 3.61 -15.33
CA ASN A 201 29.13 2.16 -15.08
C ASN A 201 30.31 1.50 -15.81
N LEU A 202 31.20 0.89 -15.07
CA LEU A 202 32.43 0.25 -15.57
C LEU A 202 32.18 -1.21 -16.00
N GLY A 203 31.13 -1.47 -16.77
CA GLY A 203 30.84 -2.78 -17.35
C GLY A 203 30.24 -3.83 -16.41
N LYS A 204 29.81 -3.42 -15.21
CA LYS A 204 29.09 -4.31 -14.28
C LYS A 204 27.59 -4.25 -14.57
N VAL A 205 26.94 -5.41 -14.55
CA VAL A 205 25.47 -5.46 -14.56
C VAL A 205 24.98 -4.86 -13.23
N ALA A 206 24.20 -3.79 -13.33
CA ALA A 206 23.66 -3.08 -12.17
C ALA A 206 22.13 -3.12 -12.19
N ALA A 207 21.52 -2.79 -11.05
CA ALA A 207 20.09 -2.60 -10.95
C ALA A 207 19.64 -1.54 -11.97
N SER A 208 18.54 -1.81 -12.66
CA SER A 208 18.09 -1.00 -13.78
C SER A 208 16.73 -0.35 -13.54
N VAL A 209 16.19 -0.49 -12.34
CA VAL A 209 15.00 0.27 -11.94
C VAL A 209 15.41 1.74 -11.84
N THR A 210 14.66 2.59 -12.52
CA THR A 210 14.90 4.04 -12.48
C THR A 210 14.10 4.62 -11.32
N TYR A 211 14.78 4.99 -10.26
CA TYR A 211 14.15 5.65 -9.11
C TYR A 211 14.13 7.17 -9.29
N GLN A 212 13.14 7.80 -8.65
CA GLN A 212 13.05 9.25 -8.54
C GLN A 212 13.71 9.73 -7.24
N ASP A 213 13.94 11.05 -7.19
CA ASP A 213 14.40 11.73 -5.97
C ASP A 213 15.75 11.20 -5.43
N LEU A 214 16.64 10.69 -6.32
CA LEU A 214 17.95 10.15 -5.96
C LEU A 214 18.93 11.25 -5.53
N ILE A 215 20.02 10.86 -4.87
CA ILE A 215 21.21 11.69 -4.70
C ILE A 215 21.82 11.94 -6.08
N LYS A 216 22.13 13.22 -6.40
CA LYS A 216 22.67 13.64 -7.70
C LYS A 216 24.00 14.39 -7.58
N SER A 217 24.38 14.79 -6.36
CA SER A 217 25.57 15.62 -6.14
C SER A 217 26.13 15.43 -4.73
N PRO A 218 27.40 15.81 -4.50
CA PRO A 218 27.97 15.83 -3.15
C PRO A 218 27.24 16.76 -2.18
N PHE A 219 26.53 17.76 -2.70
CA PHE A 219 25.67 18.60 -1.88
C PHE A 219 24.46 17.81 -1.37
N ASP A 220 23.81 17.01 -2.23
CA ASP A 220 22.69 16.16 -1.83
C ASP A 220 23.16 15.11 -0.80
N GLU A 221 24.38 14.54 -0.95
CA GLU A 221 24.96 13.67 0.09
C GLU A 221 25.06 14.37 1.44
N SER A 222 25.56 15.62 1.43
CA SER A 222 25.71 16.43 2.65
C SER A 222 24.34 16.72 3.30
N GLN A 223 23.31 16.98 2.48
CA GLN A 223 21.94 17.18 2.97
C GLN A 223 21.37 15.88 3.52
N PHE A 224 21.50 14.76 2.78
CA PHE A 224 21.03 13.46 3.25
C PHE A 224 21.68 13.10 4.60
N GLU A 225 23.02 13.17 4.69
CA GLU A 225 23.74 12.89 5.94
C GLU A 225 23.27 13.79 7.10
N PHE A 226 23.05 15.09 6.82
CA PHE A 226 22.59 16.03 7.85
C PHE A 226 21.22 15.66 8.39
N TYR A 227 20.22 15.44 7.48
CA TYR A 227 18.85 15.18 7.89
C TYR A 227 18.63 13.76 8.41
N ALA A 228 19.36 12.77 7.89
CA ALA A 228 19.21 11.38 8.27
C ALA A 228 19.97 10.99 9.55
N THR A 229 20.97 11.76 9.97
CA THR A 229 21.75 11.48 11.18
C THR A 229 20.93 11.72 12.44
N THR A 230 20.84 10.70 13.30
CA THR A 230 20.11 10.74 14.56
C THR A 230 21.00 10.37 15.73
N GLN A 231 20.67 10.85 16.93
CA GLN A 231 21.18 10.37 18.21
C GLN A 231 20.11 9.50 18.87
N LEU A 232 20.45 8.27 19.22
CA LEU A 232 19.55 7.45 20.03
C LEU A 232 19.50 7.99 21.47
N ILE A 233 18.27 8.19 21.97
CA ILE A 233 18.03 8.69 23.33
C ILE A 233 17.12 7.72 24.07
N LYS A 234 17.55 7.32 25.26
CA LYS A 234 16.68 6.70 26.26
C LYS A 234 16.08 7.82 27.11
N ASN A 235 14.77 7.87 27.17
CA ASN A 235 14.01 8.77 28.04
C ASN A 235 13.29 7.96 29.11
N THR A 236 13.58 8.19 30.37
CA THR A 236 12.93 7.56 31.52
C THR A 236 12.25 8.64 32.35
N ASN A 237 10.92 8.73 32.29
CA ASN A 237 10.12 9.74 32.99
C ASN A 237 10.65 11.18 32.77
N GLY A 238 11.07 11.54 31.55
CA GLY A 238 11.58 12.86 31.17
C GLY A 238 13.09 13.06 31.42
N ILE A 239 13.78 12.07 31.97
CA ILE A 239 15.25 12.08 32.11
C ILE A 239 15.86 11.40 30.89
N GLU A 240 16.66 12.13 30.14
CA GLU A 240 17.25 11.69 28.89
C GLU A 240 18.73 11.30 29.03
N SER A 241 19.11 10.20 28.40
CA SER A 241 20.50 9.77 28.27
C SER A 241 20.76 9.30 26.83
N ALA A 242 21.91 9.70 26.29
CA ALA A 242 22.30 9.29 24.92
C ALA A 242 22.78 7.83 24.93
N ILE A 243 22.46 7.11 23.86
CA ILE A 243 22.93 5.75 23.59
C ILE A 243 23.84 5.78 22.36
N GLY A 244 25.06 5.33 22.50
CA GLY A 244 26.03 5.30 21.41
C GLY A 244 26.41 6.67 20.86
N LYS A 245 26.83 6.71 19.60
CA LYS A 245 27.20 7.93 18.87
C LYS A 245 26.14 8.28 17.81
N PRO A 246 26.02 9.55 17.40
CA PRO A 246 25.17 9.90 16.27
C PRO A 246 25.55 9.14 15.00
N ALA A 247 24.56 8.61 14.30
CA ALA A 247 24.71 7.93 13.02
C ALA A 247 23.38 7.90 12.24
N ILE A 248 23.39 7.36 11.02
CA ILE A 248 22.16 7.15 10.26
C ILE A 248 21.61 5.76 10.63
N TYR A 249 20.71 5.72 11.58
CA TYR A 249 20.08 4.49 12.05
C TYR A 249 18.79 4.23 11.26
N SER A 250 18.82 3.23 10.35
CA SER A 250 17.63 2.85 9.57
C SER A 250 16.68 1.96 10.35
N ASN A 251 17.23 1.12 11.25
CA ASN A 251 16.43 0.28 12.12
C ASN A 251 17.07 0.14 13.50
N VAL A 252 16.25 0.21 14.53
CA VAL A 252 16.65 -0.04 15.92
C VAL A 252 15.56 -0.85 16.61
N SER A 253 15.85 -2.06 17.02
CA SER A 253 14.90 -2.93 17.71
C SER A 253 15.47 -3.50 19.01
N LEU A 254 14.66 -3.53 20.05
CA LEU A 254 14.99 -4.07 21.37
C LEU A 254 14.89 -5.60 21.36
N SER A 255 15.84 -6.30 22.02
CA SER A 255 15.62 -7.70 22.37
C SER A 255 14.38 -7.88 23.24
N PRO A 256 13.72 -9.05 23.27
CA PRO A 256 12.56 -9.27 24.13
C PRO A 256 12.83 -9.00 25.61
N ASP A 257 14.02 -9.35 26.13
CA ASP A 257 14.43 -9.07 27.52
C ASP A 257 14.90 -7.63 27.78
N LYS A 258 14.88 -6.76 26.73
CA LYS A 258 15.24 -5.33 26.78
C LYS A 258 16.69 -5.02 27.16
N LYS A 259 17.60 -5.99 27.04
CA LYS A 259 19.03 -5.80 27.40
C LYS A 259 19.90 -5.41 26.21
N TYR A 260 19.44 -5.65 24.99
CA TYR A 260 20.22 -5.47 23.75
C TYR A 260 19.44 -4.71 22.69
N LEU A 261 20.16 -4.07 21.79
CA LEU A 261 19.65 -3.43 20.59
C LEU A 261 20.20 -4.15 19.37
N LEU A 262 19.33 -4.49 18.45
CA LEU A 262 19.69 -4.80 17.07
C LEU A 262 19.59 -3.49 16.28
N ILE A 263 20.69 -3.11 15.65
CA ILE A 263 20.84 -1.84 14.96
C ILE A 263 21.26 -2.10 13.51
N GLU A 264 20.53 -1.48 12.57
CA GLU A 264 20.98 -1.29 11.21
C GLU A 264 21.41 0.16 11.02
N ARG A 265 22.65 0.35 10.60
CA ARG A 265 23.25 1.67 10.35
C ARG A 265 23.60 1.79 8.88
N ILE A 266 23.12 2.83 8.21
CA ILE A 266 23.53 3.17 6.85
C ILE A 266 24.96 3.72 6.87
N ASP A 267 25.79 3.22 5.96
CA ASP A 267 27.20 3.57 5.84
C ASP A 267 27.51 4.23 4.49
N LYS A 268 28.53 5.09 4.46
CA LYS A 268 29.10 5.60 3.22
C LYS A 268 29.94 4.53 2.49
N PRO A 269 30.11 4.65 1.15
CA PRO A 269 29.55 5.69 0.27
C PRO A 269 28.05 5.51 0.04
N PHE A 270 27.30 6.62 -0.12
CA PHE A 270 25.91 6.56 -0.50
C PHE A 270 25.77 6.31 -2.00
N SER A 271 24.69 5.63 -2.40
CA SER A 271 24.41 5.35 -3.78
C SER A 271 23.73 6.52 -4.49
N TYR A 272 24.08 6.69 -5.76
CA TYR A 272 23.40 7.60 -6.70
C TYR A 272 22.36 6.88 -7.58
N LEU A 273 22.23 5.56 -7.46
CA LEU A 273 21.41 4.70 -8.32
C LEU A 273 20.22 4.07 -7.61
N VAL A 274 20.26 3.98 -6.28
CA VAL A 274 19.17 3.41 -5.48
C VAL A 274 18.77 4.35 -4.34
N THR A 275 17.61 4.08 -3.75
CA THR A 275 17.09 4.85 -2.61
C THR A 275 17.80 4.49 -1.31
N ALA A 276 17.59 5.28 -0.26
CA ALA A 276 18.23 5.08 1.06
C ALA A 276 18.05 3.65 1.63
N ASN A 277 16.93 3.00 1.38
CA ASN A 277 16.68 1.63 1.80
C ASN A 277 17.59 0.59 1.13
N GLY A 278 18.25 0.97 0.06
CA GLY A 278 19.19 0.12 -0.68
C GLY A 278 20.66 0.52 -0.49
N PHE A 279 20.98 1.43 0.40
CA PHE A 279 22.38 1.83 0.65
C PHE A 279 23.17 0.75 1.40
N ASN A 280 24.51 0.89 1.37
CA ASN A 280 25.35 0.05 2.21
C ASN A 280 24.93 0.20 3.67
N SER A 281 24.87 -0.90 4.39
CA SER A 281 24.55 -0.86 5.83
C SER A 281 25.38 -1.84 6.64
N THR A 282 25.47 -1.56 7.93
CA THR A 282 26.07 -2.48 8.92
C THR A 282 24.98 -2.90 9.91
N MET A 283 24.77 -4.21 9.99
CA MET A 283 23.93 -4.84 10.99
C MET A 283 24.75 -5.21 12.22
N MET A 284 24.33 -4.76 13.42
CA MET A 284 25.09 -4.98 14.66
C MET A 284 24.19 -5.16 15.87
N ILE A 285 24.71 -5.81 16.89
CA ILE A 285 24.13 -5.88 18.24
C ILE A 285 24.92 -5.01 19.17
N THR A 286 24.25 -4.18 19.97
CA THR A 286 24.81 -3.38 21.05
C THR A 286 24.13 -3.69 22.38
N ASP A 287 24.78 -3.33 23.46
CA ASP A 287 24.11 -3.20 24.75
C ASP A 287 23.28 -1.89 24.82
N MET A 288 22.64 -1.66 25.95
CA MET A 288 21.82 -0.45 26.19
C MET A 288 22.65 0.82 26.42
N SER A 289 23.98 0.75 26.45
CA SER A 289 24.89 1.91 26.44
C SER A 289 25.28 2.31 25.01
N GLY A 290 25.01 1.44 24.01
CA GLY A 290 25.45 1.59 22.64
C GLY A 290 26.82 1.00 22.34
N THR A 291 27.41 0.25 23.31
CA THR A 291 28.64 -0.50 23.08
C THR A 291 28.36 -1.66 22.12
N VAL A 292 29.11 -1.74 21.02
CA VAL A 292 28.97 -2.81 20.02
C VAL A 292 29.49 -4.13 20.59
N LEU A 293 28.61 -5.10 20.73
CA LEU A 293 28.93 -6.46 21.18
C LEU A 293 29.29 -7.37 20.01
N LYS A 294 28.57 -7.21 18.87
CA LYS A 294 28.78 -8.01 17.67
C LYS A 294 28.41 -7.22 16.42
N VAL A 295 29.29 -7.21 15.44
CA VAL A 295 28.93 -6.86 14.06
C VAL A 295 28.48 -8.16 13.38
N LEU A 296 27.22 -8.20 12.93
CA LEU A 296 26.64 -9.39 12.32
C LEU A 296 26.99 -9.46 10.84
N ALA A 297 26.83 -8.35 10.13
CA ALA A 297 27.13 -8.27 8.70
C ALA A 297 27.38 -6.83 8.24
N LYS A 298 28.14 -6.70 7.15
CA LYS A 298 28.17 -5.50 6.29
C LYS A 298 27.39 -5.85 5.03
N ILE A 299 26.29 -5.19 4.82
CA ILE A 299 25.36 -5.44 3.71
C ILE A 299 25.71 -4.46 2.59
N PRO A 300 26.07 -4.95 1.38
CA PRO A 300 26.40 -4.06 0.27
C PRO A 300 25.16 -3.39 -0.29
N SER A 301 25.36 -2.35 -1.09
CA SER A 301 24.28 -1.65 -1.79
C SER A 301 23.43 -2.60 -2.65
N SER A 302 22.12 -2.36 -2.67
CA SER A 302 21.18 -3.08 -3.54
C SER A 302 21.41 -2.82 -5.04
N GLU A 303 22.31 -1.93 -5.42
CA GLU A 303 22.80 -1.84 -6.81
C GLU A 303 23.33 -3.17 -7.33
N LEU A 304 23.86 -4.00 -6.43
CA LEU A 304 24.42 -5.32 -6.74
C LEU A 304 23.35 -6.43 -6.76
N ALA A 305 22.08 -6.13 -6.47
CA ALA A 305 21.02 -7.12 -6.45
C ALA A 305 20.76 -7.65 -7.87
N PRO A 306 20.77 -8.99 -8.07
CA PRO A 306 20.44 -9.56 -9.36
C PRO A 306 18.94 -9.35 -9.66
N ARG A 307 18.60 -9.30 -10.95
CA ARG A 307 17.24 -9.13 -11.42
C ARG A 307 16.46 -10.42 -11.45
N GLY A 308 15.14 -10.27 -11.48
CA GLY A 308 14.16 -11.33 -11.62
C GLY A 308 13.41 -11.55 -10.31
N ASN A 309 12.20 -12.07 -10.46
CA ASN A 309 11.40 -12.49 -9.32
C ASN A 309 12.16 -13.56 -8.54
N ASP A 310 12.04 -13.51 -7.21
CA ASP A 310 12.70 -14.45 -6.30
C ASP A 310 14.24 -14.39 -6.29
N ASN A 311 14.88 -13.48 -7.06
CA ASN A 311 16.29 -13.18 -6.87
C ASN A 311 16.47 -12.21 -5.70
N VAL A 312 17.56 -12.37 -4.97
CA VAL A 312 17.88 -11.55 -3.78
C VAL A 312 19.36 -11.10 -3.82
N LEU A 313 19.67 -10.05 -3.07
CA LEU A 313 21.05 -9.66 -2.87
C LEU A 313 21.83 -10.82 -2.25
N ASN A 314 23.06 -11.08 -2.73
CA ASN A 314 23.95 -12.08 -2.15
C ASN A 314 24.53 -11.58 -0.80
N ALA A 315 23.66 -11.46 0.17
CA ALA A 315 23.98 -10.98 1.52
C ALA A 315 22.94 -11.51 2.52
N PRO A 316 23.28 -11.60 3.80
CA PRO A 316 22.32 -11.93 4.85
C PRO A 316 21.19 -10.90 4.91
N ARG A 317 19.96 -11.35 5.21
CA ARG A 317 18.77 -10.53 5.26
C ARG A 317 17.81 -10.99 6.35
N GLY A 318 16.75 -10.21 6.62
CA GLY A 318 15.66 -10.60 7.52
C GLY A 318 16.07 -10.75 8.97
N TYR A 319 17.00 -9.91 9.43
CA TYR A 319 17.43 -9.92 10.82
C TYR A 319 16.30 -9.53 11.76
N ASN A 320 15.94 -10.43 12.68
CA ASN A 320 14.91 -10.20 13.69
C ASN A 320 15.22 -10.94 15.00
N TRP A 321 14.76 -10.40 16.12
CA TRP A 321 14.70 -11.14 17.36
C TRP A 321 13.65 -12.23 17.29
N PHE A 322 13.90 -13.40 17.86
CA PHE A 322 12.83 -14.32 18.20
C PHE A 322 12.05 -13.80 19.40
N ASP A 323 10.74 -13.83 19.33
CA ASP A 323 9.86 -13.18 20.31
C ASP A 323 9.67 -13.98 21.60
N ASN A 324 9.81 -15.30 21.54
CA ASN A 324 9.70 -16.19 22.71
C ASN A 324 11.03 -16.46 23.43
N PHE A 325 12.14 -15.89 22.92
CA PHE A 325 13.49 -16.01 23.49
C PHE A 325 13.91 -14.68 24.12
N PRO A 326 14.69 -14.70 25.22
CA PRO A 326 15.11 -13.45 25.86
C PRO A 326 15.95 -12.57 24.91
N ALA A 327 16.93 -13.17 24.23
CA ALA A 327 17.81 -12.47 23.29
C ALA A 327 18.46 -13.47 22.31
N THR A 328 17.68 -13.93 21.34
CA THR A 328 18.15 -14.76 20.22
C THR A 328 17.81 -14.06 18.92
N ILE A 329 18.83 -13.75 18.12
CA ILE A 329 18.70 -13.16 16.79
C ILE A 329 18.61 -14.26 15.74
N GLN A 330 17.81 -14.04 14.69
CA GLN A 330 17.76 -14.88 13.50
C GLN A 330 17.99 -14.05 12.24
N TRP A 331 18.48 -14.67 11.18
CA TRP A 331 18.59 -14.11 9.83
C TRP A 331 18.62 -15.20 8.78
N ILE A 332 18.52 -14.81 7.52
CA ILE A 332 18.47 -15.70 6.36
C ILE A 332 19.67 -15.39 5.44
N GLU A 333 20.34 -16.41 4.95
CA GLU A 333 21.42 -16.30 3.96
C GLU A 333 21.05 -17.03 2.67
N PRO A 334 21.29 -16.43 1.47
CA PRO A 334 21.10 -17.11 0.21
C PRO A 334 22.26 -18.09 -0.03
N LEU A 335 21.96 -19.34 -0.30
CA LEU A 335 22.96 -20.39 -0.60
C LEU A 335 23.35 -20.40 -2.09
N ASP A 336 22.51 -19.84 -2.95
CA ASP A 336 22.62 -19.80 -4.40
C ASP A 336 23.28 -18.53 -4.95
N SER A 337 23.92 -17.75 -4.12
CA SER A 337 24.45 -16.43 -4.46
C SER A 337 23.37 -15.41 -4.85
N GLY A 338 22.14 -15.61 -4.39
CA GLY A 338 20.99 -14.77 -4.66
C GLY A 338 20.25 -15.11 -5.96
N LEU A 339 20.61 -16.18 -6.67
CA LEU A 339 20.09 -16.55 -7.98
C LEU A 339 19.19 -17.79 -7.89
N ILE A 340 17.86 -17.60 -7.80
CA ILE A 340 16.91 -18.70 -7.61
C ILE A 340 16.94 -19.76 -8.74
N LYS A 341 17.33 -19.37 -9.98
CA LYS A 341 17.43 -20.29 -11.13
C LYS A 341 18.69 -21.16 -11.11
N LYS A 342 19.60 -20.95 -10.16
CA LYS A 342 20.78 -21.81 -10.00
C LYS A 342 20.35 -23.20 -9.53
N LYS A 343 20.82 -24.25 -10.22
CA LYS A 343 20.47 -25.64 -9.89
C LYS A 343 21.14 -26.06 -8.58
N MET A 344 20.37 -26.14 -7.51
CA MET A 344 20.78 -26.67 -6.21
C MET A 344 19.53 -27.08 -5.40
N GLU A 345 19.75 -27.87 -4.37
CA GLU A 345 18.68 -28.44 -3.56
C GLU A 345 18.03 -27.38 -2.68
N PHE A 346 18.84 -26.54 -2.03
CA PHE A 346 18.38 -25.51 -1.13
C PHE A 346 18.87 -24.14 -1.60
N HIS A 347 17.97 -23.15 -1.54
CA HIS A 347 18.28 -21.79 -1.98
C HIS A 347 18.52 -20.83 -0.83
N ASP A 348 17.95 -21.07 0.35
CA ASP A 348 18.12 -20.26 1.54
C ASP A 348 18.39 -21.13 2.78
N ALA A 349 19.15 -20.55 3.74
CA ALA A 349 19.30 -21.10 5.08
C ALA A 349 19.03 -20.02 6.14
N ALA A 350 18.29 -20.38 7.19
CA ALA A 350 18.15 -19.52 8.38
C ALA A 350 19.19 -19.88 9.43
N TYR A 351 19.73 -18.85 10.06
CA TYR A 351 20.71 -18.95 11.15
C TYR A 351 20.21 -18.27 12.41
N ILE A 352 20.67 -18.74 13.55
CA ILE A 352 20.38 -18.15 14.87
C ILE A 352 21.64 -17.92 15.68
N LEU A 353 21.61 -16.89 16.52
CA LEU A 353 22.66 -16.58 17.48
C LEU A 353 22.05 -16.03 18.77
N ALA A 354 22.33 -16.71 19.90
CA ALA A 354 21.82 -16.29 21.20
C ALA A 354 22.85 -15.46 21.96
N ALA A 355 22.39 -14.63 22.89
CA ALA A 355 23.25 -13.95 23.85
C ALA A 355 24.14 -14.96 24.61
N PRO A 356 25.38 -14.57 24.93
CA PRO A 356 26.01 -13.25 24.80
C PRO A 356 26.67 -12.97 23.45
N PHE A 357 26.30 -13.67 22.36
CA PHE A 357 26.69 -13.47 20.95
C PHE A 357 28.16 -13.79 20.65
N THR A 358 28.84 -14.44 21.55
CA THR A 358 30.25 -14.85 21.41
C THR A 358 30.44 -16.16 20.67
N GLY A 359 29.37 -16.97 20.60
CA GLY A 359 29.37 -18.24 19.87
C GLY A 359 29.35 -18.09 18.36
N SER A 360 29.44 -19.21 17.65
CA SER A 360 29.19 -19.29 16.21
C SER A 360 27.69 -19.35 15.93
N PRO A 361 27.21 -18.77 14.83
CA PRO A 361 25.84 -18.96 14.36
C PRO A 361 25.52 -20.45 14.17
N LYS A 362 24.31 -20.83 14.53
CA LYS A 362 23.79 -22.19 14.30
C LYS A 362 22.79 -22.15 13.16
N GLU A 363 22.94 -23.07 12.19
CA GLU A 363 21.96 -23.29 11.15
C GLU A 363 20.68 -23.83 11.78
N LEU A 364 19.54 -23.23 11.45
CA LEU A 364 18.23 -23.60 11.96
C LEU A 364 17.48 -24.49 10.94
N VAL A 365 17.42 -24.05 9.68
CA VAL A 365 16.70 -24.74 8.60
C VAL A 365 17.15 -24.23 7.23
N LYS A 366 17.06 -25.11 6.22
CA LYS A 366 17.20 -24.78 4.80
C LYS A 366 15.86 -24.91 4.07
N THR A 367 15.67 -24.12 3.01
CA THR A 367 14.48 -24.15 2.17
C THR A 367 14.81 -24.26 0.69
N MET A 368 13.90 -24.91 -0.05
CA MET A 368 14.03 -25.11 -1.50
C MET A 368 13.59 -23.87 -2.31
N GLN A 369 12.77 -22.99 -1.71
CA GLN A 369 12.35 -21.72 -2.28
C GLN A 369 12.89 -20.58 -1.42
N ARG A 370 12.66 -19.33 -1.84
CA ARG A 370 13.00 -18.18 -1.00
C ARG A 370 12.27 -18.24 0.32
N MET A 371 13.05 -18.18 1.39
CA MET A 371 12.52 -18.07 2.74
C MET A 371 12.00 -16.65 2.96
N GLY A 372 10.69 -16.53 3.23
CA GLY A 372 10.06 -15.25 3.56
C GLY A 372 10.33 -14.86 5.01
N ASN A 373 10.06 -15.76 5.94
CA ASN A 373 10.30 -15.55 7.38
C ASN A 373 10.39 -16.88 8.13
N VAL A 374 10.95 -16.78 9.36
CA VAL A 374 10.87 -17.81 10.39
C VAL A 374 10.31 -17.15 11.65
N ASN A 375 9.15 -17.60 12.10
CA ASN A 375 8.49 -17.08 13.30
C ASN A 375 8.48 -18.16 14.39
N ASP A 376 8.94 -17.83 15.59
CA ASP A 376 8.86 -18.71 16.72
C ASP A 376 7.43 -18.69 17.32
N VAL A 377 6.83 -19.85 17.43
CA VAL A 377 5.53 -20.09 18.10
C VAL A 377 5.74 -20.41 19.57
N THR A 378 6.74 -21.26 19.81
CA THR A 378 7.28 -21.56 21.16
C THR A 378 8.81 -21.60 21.06
N THR A 379 9.50 -22.03 22.12
CA THR A 379 10.95 -22.23 22.08
C THR A 379 11.39 -23.45 21.24
N ASP A 380 10.46 -24.35 20.91
CA ASP A 380 10.73 -25.61 20.21
C ASP A 380 9.90 -25.81 18.96
N LEU A 381 9.01 -24.85 18.64
CA LEU A 381 8.15 -24.85 17.47
C LEU A 381 8.26 -23.52 16.73
N PHE A 382 8.51 -23.60 15.42
CA PHE A 382 8.61 -22.43 14.52
C PHE A 382 7.73 -22.63 13.29
N PHE A 383 7.27 -21.54 12.70
CA PHE A 383 6.69 -21.53 11.37
C PHE A 383 7.68 -20.93 10.37
N VAL A 384 7.95 -21.70 9.32
CA VAL A 384 8.81 -21.31 8.21
C VAL A 384 7.94 -21.06 7.00
N THR A 385 8.03 -19.86 6.41
CA THR A 385 7.31 -19.51 5.20
C THR A 385 8.28 -19.47 4.03
N GLU A 386 7.97 -20.24 2.99
CA GLU A 386 8.64 -20.17 1.68
C GLU A 386 7.71 -19.46 0.70
N VAL A 387 8.29 -18.66 -0.20
CA VAL A 387 7.56 -17.92 -1.22
C VAL A 387 8.21 -18.07 -2.58
N SER A 388 7.40 -18.17 -3.62
CA SER A 388 7.84 -18.00 -5.00
C SER A 388 6.90 -17.02 -5.68
N ARG A 389 7.41 -15.84 -5.96
CA ARG A 389 6.67 -14.79 -6.66
C ARG A 389 6.48 -15.15 -8.13
N ALA A 390 7.50 -15.75 -8.74
CA ALA A 390 7.44 -16.18 -10.13
C ALA A 390 6.37 -17.25 -10.38
N MET A 391 6.15 -18.13 -9.40
CA MET A 391 5.18 -19.23 -9.49
C MET A 391 3.85 -18.91 -8.82
N HIS A 392 3.70 -17.74 -8.21
CA HIS A 392 2.55 -17.37 -7.38
C HIS A 392 2.24 -18.43 -6.31
N ARG A 393 3.26 -18.90 -5.58
CA ARG A 393 3.11 -19.94 -4.54
C ARG A 393 3.63 -19.50 -3.19
N GLN A 394 2.97 -20.00 -2.17
CA GLN A 394 3.36 -19.86 -0.78
C GLN A 394 3.26 -21.20 -0.08
N LYS A 395 4.28 -21.49 0.75
CA LYS A 395 4.32 -22.68 1.59
C LYS A 395 4.56 -22.27 3.04
N MET A 396 3.77 -22.79 3.96
CA MET A 396 3.99 -22.68 5.41
C MET A 396 4.32 -24.06 5.93
N SER A 397 5.45 -24.17 6.65
CA SER A 397 5.90 -25.39 7.28
C SER A 397 6.05 -25.18 8.78
N LYS A 398 5.81 -26.21 9.58
CA LYS A 398 6.25 -26.25 10.97
C LYS A 398 7.65 -26.83 11.06
N LEU A 399 8.48 -26.19 11.86
CA LEU A 399 9.82 -26.66 12.22
C LEU A 399 9.80 -26.99 13.71
N THR A 400 9.96 -28.26 14.03
CA THR A 400 9.90 -28.75 15.41
C THR A 400 11.27 -29.21 15.86
N LYS A 401 11.71 -28.77 17.03
CA LYS A 401 12.97 -29.19 17.64
C LYS A 401 12.75 -30.51 18.39
N ASP A 402 13.55 -31.51 18.08
CA ASP A 402 13.62 -32.72 18.90
C ASP A 402 14.44 -32.42 20.16
N VAL A 403 13.82 -32.55 21.30
CA VAL A 403 14.40 -32.19 22.61
C VAL A 403 15.61 -33.09 22.97
N GLN A 404 15.61 -34.35 22.53
CA GLN A 404 16.65 -35.32 22.87
C GLN A 404 17.89 -35.16 21.98
N SER A 405 17.69 -35.09 20.66
CA SER A 405 18.77 -34.97 19.69
C SER A 405 19.21 -33.52 19.44
N GLY A 406 18.34 -32.57 19.76
CA GLY A 406 18.54 -31.16 19.41
C GLY A 406 18.39 -30.87 17.91
N SER A 407 18.02 -31.85 17.10
CA SER A 407 17.81 -31.71 15.65
C SER A 407 16.46 -31.07 15.36
N TYR A 408 16.32 -30.54 14.15
CA TYR A 408 15.07 -29.92 13.69
C TYR A 408 14.43 -30.74 12.60
N LYS A 409 13.11 -30.89 12.65
CA LYS A 409 12.28 -31.55 11.62
C LYS A 409 11.34 -30.54 11.00
N LEU A 410 11.45 -30.39 9.67
CA LEU A 410 10.56 -29.54 8.87
C LEU A 410 9.42 -30.37 8.30
N GLU A 411 8.19 -29.91 8.48
CA GLU A 411 6.99 -30.54 7.92
C GLU A 411 6.07 -29.51 7.31
N VAL A 412 5.68 -29.71 6.03
CA VAL A 412 4.76 -28.80 5.33
C VAL A 412 3.36 -28.87 5.95
N LEU A 413 2.83 -27.71 6.30
CA LEU A 413 1.45 -27.55 6.78
C LEU A 413 0.52 -27.15 5.63
N ILE A 414 0.89 -26.10 4.89
CA ILE A 414 0.10 -25.49 3.83
C ILE A 414 1.03 -25.24 2.64
N ASP A 415 0.60 -25.66 1.45
CA ASP A 415 1.28 -25.37 0.17
C ASP A 415 0.20 -25.01 -0.84
N ARG A 416 0.15 -23.73 -1.28
CA ARG A 416 -0.93 -23.23 -2.11
C ARG A 416 -0.50 -22.20 -3.15
N SER A 417 -1.33 -21.99 -4.16
CA SER A 417 -1.28 -20.80 -5.01
C SER A 417 -1.66 -19.56 -4.19
N THR A 418 -0.94 -18.45 -4.37
CA THR A 418 -1.32 -17.15 -3.80
C THR A 418 -2.49 -16.51 -4.55
N ASP A 419 -2.77 -17.00 -5.76
CA ASP A 419 -3.92 -16.58 -6.56
C ASP A 419 -5.22 -17.27 -6.15
N ASP A 420 -5.12 -18.44 -5.51
CA ASP A 420 -6.27 -19.22 -5.02
C ASP A 420 -6.87 -18.60 -3.75
N ALA A 421 -7.92 -17.81 -3.94
CA ALA A 421 -8.63 -17.16 -2.85
C ALA A 421 -9.55 -18.13 -2.07
N TYR A 422 -10.10 -19.16 -2.75
CA TYR A 422 -11.05 -20.08 -2.11
C TYR A 422 -10.38 -21.00 -1.09
N ASN A 423 -9.13 -21.36 -1.31
CA ASN A 423 -8.33 -22.17 -0.39
C ASN A 423 -7.37 -21.32 0.47
N ASP A 424 -7.60 -20.01 0.59
CA ASP A 424 -6.82 -19.17 1.50
C ASP A 424 -7.23 -19.43 2.97
N PRO A 425 -6.36 -20.06 3.76
CA PRO A 425 -6.66 -20.35 5.17
C PRO A 425 -6.69 -19.07 6.03
N GLY A 426 -6.23 -17.95 5.50
CA GLY A 426 -6.08 -16.69 6.19
C GLY A 426 -4.78 -16.56 6.98
N THR A 427 -4.81 -15.74 8.03
CA THR A 427 -3.64 -15.41 8.83
C THR A 427 -3.80 -15.92 10.28
N PRO A 428 -2.72 -16.46 10.89
CA PRO A 428 -2.73 -16.83 12.31
C PRO A 428 -3.00 -15.63 13.22
N ILE A 429 -3.76 -15.87 14.27
CA ILE A 429 -4.01 -14.87 15.30
C ILE A 429 -2.92 -14.96 16.37
N THR A 430 -2.51 -13.80 16.85
CA THR A 430 -1.43 -13.67 17.83
C THR A 430 -1.95 -13.22 19.19
N GLU A 431 -1.18 -13.53 20.23
CA GLU A 431 -1.35 -13.04 21.59
C GLU A 431 -0.02 -12.48 22.12
N LYS A 432 -0.08 -11.55 23.07
CA LYS A 432 1.13 -11.06 23.74
C LYS A 432 1.71 -12.11 24.68
N ASN A 433 2.97 -12.46 24.45
CA ASN A 433 3.72 -13.36 25.35
C ASN A 433 4.23 -12.65 26.60
N LYS A 434 4.98 -13.36 27.45
CA LYS A 434 5.60 -12.81 28.68
C LYS A 434 6.56 -11.63 28.48
N TYR A 435 7.05 -11.42 27.27
CA TYR A 435 7.90 -10.28 26.90
C TYR A 435 7.12 -9.11 26.29
N GLY A 436 5.78 -9.22 26.18
CA GLY A 436 4.91 -8.26 25.53
C GLY A 436 5.01 -8.29 23.99
N ARG A 437 5.57 -9.36 23.41
CA ARG A 437 5.67 -9.58 21.97
C ARG A 437 4.47 -10.35 21.45
N SER A 438 3.99 -10.01 20.25
CA SER A 438 2.88 -10.71 19.62
C SER A 438 3.36 -11.99 18.94
N THR A 439 2.99 -13.15 19.49
CA THR A 439 3.34 -14.47 18.96
C THR A 439 2.07 -15.25 18.63
N VAL A 440 2.16 -16.19 17.70
CA VAL A 440 1.01 -17.04 17.36
C VAL A 440 0.58 -17.80 18.60
N LYS A 441 -0.70 -17.71 18.94
CA LYS A 441 -1.25 -18.44 20.06
C LYS A 441 -1.42 -19.91 19.72
N LEU A 442 -0.69 -20.78 20.41
CA LEU A 442 -0.86 -22.24 20.33
C LEU A 442 -1.78 -22.70 21.43
N MET A 443 -2.92 -23.29 21.07
CA MET A 443 -3.91 -23.84 21.99
C MET A 443 -3.82 -25.37 22.02
N ASN A 444 -4.03 -25.96 23.19
CA ASN A 444 -4.03 -27.42 23.38
C ASN A 444 -2.79 -28.12 22.79
N GLY A 445 -1.68 -27.39 22.64
CA GLY A 445 -0.43 -27.91 22.08
C GLY A 445 -0.41 -28.15 20.57
N ALA A 446 -1.51 -27.92 19.85
CA ALA A 446 -1.63 -28.24 18.44
C ALA A 446 -2.54 -27.32 17.59
N GLU A 447 -3.32 -26.48 18.20
CA GLU A 447 -4.31 -25.67 17.48
C GLU A 447 -3.90 -24.20 17.42
N ILE A 448 -4.05 -23.59 16.26
CA ILE A 448 -3.91 -22.14 16.06
C ILE A 448 -5.21 -21.60 15.46
N TRP A 449 -5.58 -20.38 15.83
CA TRP A 449 -6.72 -19.73 15.22
C TRP A 449 -6.30 -18.92 14.00
N MET A 450 -7.14 -19.01 12.96
CA MET A 450 -6.91 -18.36 11.67
C MET A 450 -8.09 -17.46 11.33
N LYS A 451 -7.85 -16.23 10.91
CA LYS A 451 -8.87 -15.33 10.35
C LYS A 451 -8.69 -15.19 8.85
N SER A 452 -9.77 -15.35 8.10
CA SER A 452 -9.78 -15.36 6.64
C SER A 452 -10.93 -14.51 6.10
N LEU A 453 -10.80 -14.06 4.85
CA LEU A 453 -11.89 -13.40 4.11
C LEU A 453 -12.99 -14.36 3.72
N GLY A 454 -12.74 -15.69 3.75
CA GLY A 454 -13.72 -16.71 3.45
C GLY A 454 -14.27 -16.60 2.03
N ALA A 455 -13.41 -16.34 1.05
CA ALA A 455 -13.80 -16.27 -0.35
C ALA A 455 -14.50 -17.55 -0.81
N SER A 456 -15.52 -17.43 -1.63
CA SER A 456 -16.33 -18.53 -2.13
C SER A 456 -17.07 -18.14 -3.40
N VAL A 457 -17.76 -19.11 -4.03
CA VAL A 457 -18.66 -18.86 -5.18
C VAL A 457 -19.79 -17.86 -4.90
N LYS A 458 -20.01 -17.50 -3.63
CA LYS A 458 -20.96 -16.45 -3.21
C LYS A 458 -20.31 -15.10 -2.92
N GLY A 459 -18.98 -15.01 -3.09
CA GLY A 459 -18.14 -13.90 -2.64
C GLY A 459 -17.57 -14.13 -1.25
N ASP A 460 -16.99 -13.08 -0.67
CA ASP A 460 -16.32 -13.14 0.62
C ASP A 460 -17.33 -13.15 1.76
N LEU A 461 -17.24 -14.17 2.61
CA LEU A 461 -17.95 -14.30 3.89
C LEU A 461 -16.90 -14.59 4.98
N PRO A 462 -16.34 -13.55 5.62
CA PRO A 462 -15.24 -13.71 6.57
C PRO A 462 -15.50 -14.73 7.66
N LEU A 463 -14.45 -15.43 8.06
CA LEU A 463 -14.55 -16.49 9.05
C LEU A 463 -13.37 -16.53 10.02
N LEU A 464 -13.59 -17.13 11.16
CA LEU A 464 -12.61 -17.56 12.13
C LEU A 464 -12.60 -19.08 12.16
N SER A 465 -11.42 -19.68 12.07
CA SER A 465 -11.23 -21.13 12.13
C SER A 465 -10.14 -21.52 13.13
N SER A 466 -10.19 -22.75 13.61
CA SER A 466 -9.07 -23.42 14.27
C SER A 466 -8.43 -24.36 13.26
N PHE A 467 -7.10 -24.28 13.17
CA PHE A 467 -6.26 -25.14 12.33
C PHE A 467 -5.35 -25.99 13.22
N ASN A 468 -5.47 -27.32 13.11
CA ASN A 468 -4.61 -28.23 13.86
C ASN A 468 -3.32 -28.50 13.10
N ILE A 469 -2.18 -28.08 13.65
CA ILE A 469 -0.86 -28.19 13.00
C ILE A 469 -0.32 -29.64 12.93
N ASN A 470 -0.95 -30.60 13.59
CA ASN A 470 -0.56 -32.02 13.54
C ASN A 470 -1.41 -32.82 12.54
N THR A 471 -2.75 -32.67 12.59
CA THR A 471 -3.67 -33.36 11.68
C THR A 471 -3.91 -32.60 10.38
N LYS A 472 -3.60 -31.28 10.33
CA LYS A 472 -3.89 -30.33 9.24
C LYS A 472 -5.39 -30.09 9.01
N GLU A 473 -6.22 -30.50 9.97
CA GLU A 473 -7.66 -30.29 9.91
C GLU A 473 -8.00 -28.84 10.28
N THR A 474 -8.97 -28.29 9.56
CA THR A 474 -9.53 -26.97 9.82
C THR A 474 -10.95 -27.10 10.32
N LYS A 475 -11.27 -26.46 11.45
CA LYS A 475 -12.61 -26.37 12.02
C LYS A 475 -13.09 -24.93 12.06
N GLN A 476 -14.24 -24.65 11.45
CA GLN A 476 -14.88 -23.35 11.54
C GLN A 476 -15.35 -23.08 12.97
N LEU A 477 -14.90 -21.97 13.56
CA LEU A 477 -15.33 -21.50 14.89
C LEU A 477 -16.46 -20.47 14.77
N TRP A 478 -16.37 -19.60 13.79
CA TRP A 478 -17.36 -18.58 13.49
C TRP A 478 -17.30 -18.18 12.02
N ARG A 479 -18.41 -17.74 11.45
CA ARG A 479 -18.49 -17.19 10.10
C ARG A 479 -19.49 -16.05 10.06
N CYS A 480 -19.18 -15.04 9.28
CA CYS A 480 -20.09 -13.95 8.95
C CYS A 480 -21.33 -14.46 8.24
N GLU A 481 -22.51 -13.97 8.64
CA GLU A 481 -23.80 -14.34 8.06
C GLU A 481 -24.34 -13.24 7.15
N GLU A 482 -25.01 -13.65 6.07
CA GLU A 482 -25.73 -12.74 5.20
C GLU A 482 -26.91 -12.07 5.96
N PRO A 483 -27.22 -10.79 5.73
CA PRO A 483 -26.70 -9.88 4.70
C PRO A 483 -25.56 -8.99 5.17
N TYR A 484 -24.71 -9.46 6.05
CA TYR A 484 -23.60 -8.67 6.58
C TYR A 484 -22.27 -9.05 5.95
N TYR A 485 -21.34 -8.10 6.04
CA TYR A 485 -19.91 -8.32 5.90
C TYR A 485 -19.25 -7.96 7.21
N GLU A 486 -18.76 -8.97 7.92
CA GLU A 486 -18.24 -8.82 9.26
C GLU A 486 -16.89 -9.52 9.38
N THR A 487 -15.85 -8.76 9.74
CA THR A 487 -14.47 -9.27 9.86
C THR A 487 -14.04 -9.35 11.31
N VAL A 488 -13.28 -10.39 11.67
CA VAL A 488 -12.60 -10.47 12.96
C VAL A 488 -11.40 -9.52 12.94
N THR A 489 -11.38 -8.55 13.86
CA THR A 489 -10.28 -7.62 14.02
C THR A 489 -9.28 -8.09 15.06
N ASP A 490 -9.76 -8.59 16.21
CA ASP A 490 -8.93 -9.02 17.33
C ASP A 490 -9.60 -10.14 18.15
N VAL A 491 -8.81 -10.82 19.00
CA VAL A 491 -9.27 -11.79 19.99
C VAL A 491 -8.89 -11.29 21.38
N LEU A 492 -9.88 -11.03 22.21
CA LEU A 492 -9.69 -10.52 23.58
C LEU A 492 -9.46 -11.64 24.60
N ASP A 493 -10.09 -12.80 24.40
CA ASP A 493 -9.98 -13.95 25.30
C ASP A 493 -10.19 -15.23 24.49
N PHE A 494 -9.14 -16.01 24.32
CA PHE A 494 -9.19 -17.27 23.57
C PHE A 494 -10.00 -18.34 24.29
N ASP A 495 -9.87 -18.44 25.61
CA ASP A 495 -10.53 -19.47 26.40
C ASP A 495 -12.03 -19.22 26.49
N LYS A 496 -12.43 -17.96 26.63
CA LYS A 496 -13.86 -17.58 26.65
C LYS A 496 -14.41 -17.39 25.25
N MET A 497 -13.54 -17.37 24.20
CA MET A 497 -13.91 -17.12 22.82
C MET A 497 -14.53 -15.72 22.63
N ILE A 498 -13.92 -14.69 23.23
CA ILE A 498 -14.35 -13.31 23.10
C ILE A 498 -13.53 -12.66 21.97
N ILE A 499 -14.21 -12.14 20.96
CA ILE A 499 -13.57 -11.50 19.80
C ILE A 499 -14.09 -10.09 19.58
N VAL A 500 -13.30 -9.29 18.88
CA VAL A 500 -13.72 -7.99 18.33
C VAL A 500 -13.96 -8.15 16.85
N THR A 501 -15.10 -7.66 16.38
CA THR A 501 -15.44 -7.66 14.95
C THR A 501 -15.76 -6.27 14.44
N ASN A 502 -15.57 -6.04 13.13
CA ASN A 502 -16.08 -4.88 12.41
C ASN A 502 -17.19 -5.35 11.48
N LYS A 503 -18.42 -4.94 11.78
CA LYS A 503 -19.65 -5.37 11.11
C LYS A 503 -20.25 -4.25 10.29
N GLN A 504 -20.67 -4.57 9.07
CA GLN A 504 -21.31 -3.66 8.13
C GLN A 504 -22.29 -4.40 7.22
N SER A 505 -23.18 -3.66 6.56
CA SER A 505 -24.00 -4.14 5.45
C SER A 505 -24.08 -3.07 4.36
N GLN A 506 -24.84 -3.29 3.29
CA GLN A 506 -25.06 -2.24 2.29
C GLN A 506 -25.70 -0.98 2.87
N THR A 507 -26.47 -1.12 3.96
CA THR A 507 -27.24 -0.04 4.59
C THR A 507 -26.71 0.36 5.97
N GLU A 508 -25.90 -0.48 6.61
CA GLU A 508 -25.36 -0.24 7.93
C GLU A 508 -23.88 0.13 7.86
N GLN A 509 -23.54 1.31 8.37
CA GLN A 509 -22.19 1.82 8.51
C GLN A 509 -21.31 0.85 9.32
N PRO A 510 -20.02 0.62 8.93
CA PRO A 510 -19.10 -0.19 9.70
C PRO A 510 -18.97 0.25 11.16
N ASN A 511 -19.27 -0.65 12.08
CA ASN A 511 -19.13 -0.44 13.51
C ASN A 511 -18.50 -1.66 14.18
N TYR A 512 -17.89 -1.43 15.35
CA TYR A 512 -17.21 -2.47 16.11
C TYR A 512 -18.12 -3.12 17.12
N TYR A 513 -17.95 -4.44 17.27
CA TYR A 513 -18.70 -5.28 18.19
C TYR A 513 -17.74 -6.15 19.00
N VAL A 514 -18.05 -6.36 20.27
CA VAL A 514 -17.47 -7.44 21.09
C VAL A 514 -18.44 -8.60 21.03
N ARG A 515 -17.97 -9.77 20.59
CA ARG A 515 -18.75 -11.00 20.48
C ARG A 515 -18.27 -12.05 21.48
N ASP A 516 -19.21 -12.67 22.15
CA ASP A 516 -19.00 -13.91 22.88
C ASP A 516 -19.53 -15.06 22.01
N LEU A 517 -18.60 -15.84 21.47
CA LEU A 517 -18.95 -16.93 20.55
C LEU A 517 -19.55 -18.15 21.27
N LYS A 518 -19.23 -18.34 22.56
CA LYS A 518 -19.83 -19.45 23.36
C LYS A 518 -21.30 -19.21 23.65
N ASN A 519 -21.65 -17.98 23.99
CA ASN A 519 -23.01 -17.59 24.33
C ASN A 519 -23.79 -17.00 23.13
N ASN A 520 -23.15 -16.92 21.95
CA ASN A 520 -23.69 -16.33 20.72
C ASN A 520 -24.29 -14.94 20.96
N THR A 521 -23.57 -14.07 21.68
CA THR A 521 -23.99 -12.70 21.93
C THR A 521 -23.04 -11.71 21.27
N ALA A 522 -23.56 -10.52 20.94
CA ALA A 522 -22.79 -9.43 20.36
C ALA A 522 -23.22 -8.09 20.97
N LYS A 523 -22.25 -7.32 21.44
CA LYS A 523 -22.44 -5.98 21.97
C LYS A 523 -21.76 -4.97 21.05
N MET A 524 -22.53 -4.01 20.51
CA MET A 524 -21.99 -2.91 19.74
C MET A 524 -21.18 -1.97 20.65
N VAL A 525 -19.92 -1.70 20.29
CA VAL A 525 -19.02 -0.85 21.08
C VAL A 525 -18.70 0.49 20.40
N THR A 526 -19.07 0.67 19.13
CA THR A 526 -19.08 1.97 18.45
C THR A 526 -20.42 2.20 17.77
N ASN A 527 -20.76 3.48 17.57
CA ASN A 527 -21.94 3.89 16.80
C ASN A 527 -21.58 5.09 15.95
N PHE A 528 -20.76 4.84 14.92
CA PHE A 528 -20.36 5.89 13.98
C PHE A 528 -21.50 6.21 13.03
N PRO A 529 -21.77 7.49 12.77
CA PRO A 529 -22.77 7.89 11.79
C PRO A 529 -22.29 7.62 10.37
N ASP A 530 -23.24 7.51 9.44
CA ASP A 530 -22.93 7.47 8.01
C ASP A 530 -22.24 8.78 7.57
N PRO A 531 -20.99 8.73 7.08
CA PRO A 531 -20.26 9.92 6.66
C PRO A 531 -20.76 10.47 5.32
N GLN A 532 -21.46 9.65 4.52
CA GLN A 532 -21.82 9.96 3.14
C GLN A 532 -23.29 9.60 2.83
N PRO A 533 -24.26 10.24 3.51
CA PRO A 533 -25.69 9.91 3.33
C PRO A 533 -26.19 10.16 1.90
N GLY A 534 -25.53 11.00 1.11
CA GLY A 534 -25.83 11.21 -0.30
C GLY A 534 -25.71 9.97 -1.19
N LEU A 535 -25.01 8.92 -0.71
CA LEU A 535 -24.92 7.62 -1.41
C LEU A 535 -26.09 6.68 -1.09
N ARG A 536 -26.96 7.02 -0.13
CA ARG A 536 -28.05 6.12 0.25
C ARG A 536 -29.13 6.05 -0.84
N GLY A 537 -29.51 4.81 -1.17
CA GLY A 537 -30.43 4.53 -2.28
C GLY A 537 -29.74 4.22 -3.62
N ILE A 538 -28.42 4.40 -3.74
CA ILE A 538 -27.63 3.78 -4.81
C ILE A 538 -27.63 2.28 -4.55
N THR A 539 -28.03 1.49 -5.52
CA THR A 539 -28.03 0.02 -5.41
C THR A 539 -26.67 -0.53 -5.78
N LYS A 540 -26.23 -1.57 -5.08
CA LYS A 540 -25.01 -2.31 -5.36
C LYS A 540 -25.32 -3.76 -5.65
N GLN A 541 -24.81 -4.29 -6.75
CA GLN A 541 -24.92 -5.69 -7.15
C GLN A 541 -23.54 -6.23 -7.55
N LYS A 542 -23.28 -7.50 -7.26
CA LYS A 542 -22.17 -8.22 -7.89
C LYS A 542 -22.73 -8.96 -9.09
N ILE A 543 -22.27 -8.61 -10.28
CA ILE A 543 -22.65 -9.29 -11.52
C ILE A 543 -21.54 -10.21 -11.99
N THR A 544 -21.91 -11.35 -12.56
CA THR A 544 -20.98 -12.32 -13.14
C THR A 544 -21.31 -12.55 -14.61
N TYR A 545 -20.29 -12.81 -15.39
CA TYR A 545 -20.39 -13.05 -16.81
C TYR A 545 -19.16 -13.83 -17.28
N LYS A 546 -19.22 -14.35 -18.49
CA LYS A 546 -18.17 -15.23 -19.02
C LYS A 546 -17.43 -14.57 -20.16
N ARG A 547 -16.10 -14.61 -20.10
CA ARG A 547 -15.22 -14.23 -21.20
C ARG A 547 -15.27 -15.28 -22.31
N LYS A 548 -14.97 -14.93 -23.57
CA LYS A 548 -15.11 -15.84 -24.71
C LYS A 548 -14.22 -17.09 -24.65
N ASP A 549 -13.12 -17.03 -23.88
CA ASP A 549 -12.25 -18.19 -23.64
C ASP A 549 -12.70 -19.05 -22.44
N GLY A 550 -13.84 -18.73 -21.83
CA GLY A 550 -14.47 -19.50 -20.78
C GLY A 550 -14.13 -19.04 -19.35
N VAL A 551 -13.26 -18.05 -19.17
CA VAL A 551 -12.95 -17.51 -17.83
C VAL A 551 -14.16 -16.75 -17.28
N ASP A 552 -14.58 -17.09 -16.06
CA ASP A 552 -15.63 -16.36 -15.36
C ASP A 552 -15.08 -15.02 -14.84
N LEU A 553 -15.86 -13.97 -15.02
CA LEU A 553 -15.55 -12.60 -14.65
C LEU A 553 -16.63 -12.02 -13.77
N ALA A 554 -16.28 -11.01 -12.96
CA ALA A 554 -17.23 -10.27 -12.16
C ALA A 554 -17.00 -8.76 -12.23
N ALA A 555 -18.02 -8.00 -11.80
CA ALA A 555 -17.92 -6.58 -11.54
C ALA A 555 -18.89 -6.18 -10.41
N ASP A 556 -18.55 -5.10 -9.71
CA ASP A 556 -19.48 -4.42 -8.81
C ASP A 556 -20.28 -3.41 -9.61
N LEU A 557 -21.58 -3.66 -9.79
CA LEU A 557 -22.49 -2.77 -10.49
C LEU A 557 -23.21 -1.85 -9.51
N TYR A 558 -23.05 -0.54 -9.70
CA TYR A 558 -23.79 0.48 -8.96
C TYR A 558 -24.75 1.21 -9.87
N LEU A 559 -26.00 1.41 -9.40
CA LEU A 559 -27.05 2.07 -10.16
C LEU A 559 -27.58 3.29 -9.40
N PRO A 560 -28.00 4.34 -10.13
CA PRO A 560 -28.57 5.55 -9.54
C PRO A 560 -29.75 5.25 -8.61
N LYS A 561 -29.96 6.12 -7.64
CA LYS A 561 -31.10 6.04 -6.73
C LYS A 561 -32.42 6.03 -7.48
N GLY A 562 -33.24 5.00 -7.23
CA GLY A 562 -34.57 4.87 -7.78
C GLY A 562 -34.61 4.45 -9.26
N TYR A 563 -33.48 4.10 -9.86
CA TYR A 563 -33.44 3.66 -11.26
C TYR A 563 -34.21 2.35 -11.47
N ASP A 564 -35.02 2.34 -12.50
CA ASP A 564 -35.80 1.18 -13.01
C ASP A 564 -35.53 1.02 -14.50
N ALA A 565 -34.85 -0.04 -14.90
CA ALA A 565 -34.43 -0.28 -16.28
C ALA A 565 -35.62 -0.32 -17.27
N LYS A 566 -36.81 -0.75 -16.82
CA LYS A 566 -38.01 -0.83 -17.66
C LYS A 566 -38.64 0.54 -17.93
N LYS A 567 -38.47 1.50 -17.01
CA LYS A 567 -39.06 2.85 -17.11
C LYS A 567 -38.08 3.87 -17.67
N ASP A 568 -36.84 3.80 -17.21
CA ASP A 568 -35.82 4.84 -17.44
C ASP A 568 -34.96 4.52 -18.68
N GLY A 569 -35.01 3.27 -19.16
CA GLY A 569 -34.17 2.81 -20.26
C GLY A 569 -32.69 2.67 -19.92
N PRO A 570 -31.85 2.33 -20.92
CA PRO A 570 -30.43 2.09 -20.69
C PRO A 570 -29.66 3.36 -20.33
N LEU A 571 -28.80 3.26 -19.31
CA LEU A 571 -27.96 4.34 -18.81
C LEU A 571 -26.60 4.42 -19.55
N PRO A 572 -25.96 5.60 -19.58
CA PRO A 572 -24.54 5.68 -19.88
C PRO A 572 -23.73 4.92 -18.81
N VAL A 573 -22.64 4.27 -19.22
CA VAL A 573 -21.88 3.36 -18.38
C VAL A 573 -20.46 3.89 -18.16
N ILE A 574 -19.95 3.75 -16.96
CA ILE A 574 -18.52 3.92 -16.65
C ILE A 574 -17.98 2.57 -16.20
N MET A 575 -16.98 2.05 -16.91
CA MET A 575 -16.22 0.85 -16.57
C MET A 575 -14.89 1.26 -15.96
N TRP A 576 -14.60 0.80 -14.74
CA TRP A 576 -13.34 1.08 -14.05
C TRP A 576 -12.67 -0.20 -13.63
N ALA A 577 -11.38 -0.35 -14.02
CA ALA A 577 -10.68 -1.61 -13.84
C ALA A 577 -9.18 -1.41 -13.60
N TYR A 578 -8.58 -2.49 -13.09
CA TYR A 578 -7.14 -2.64 -12.91
C TYR A 578 -6.79 -4.10 -13.25
N PRO A 579 -6.05 -4.39 -14.33
CA PRO A 579 -5.70 -5.76 -14.71
C PRO A 579 -4.86 -6.45 -13.66
N ARG A 580 -5.02 -7.78 -13.57
CA ARG A 580 -4.22 -8.64 -12.70
C ARG A 580 -3.71 -9.84 -13.49
N GLU A 581 -2.47 -10.21 -13.27
CA GLU A 581 -1.84 -11.37 -13.89
C GLU A 581 -2.04 -12.61 -13.02
N PHE A 582 -2.32 -13.74 -13.67
CA PHE A 582 -2.60 -15.05 -13.04
C PHE A 582 -1.82 -16.15 -13.73
N LYS A 583 -1.46 -17.19 -12.96
CA LYS A 583 -0.84 -18.42 -13.48
C LYS A 583 -1.84 -19.54 -13.76
N SER A 584 -3.12 -19.33 -13.43
CA SER A 584 -4.20 -20.31 -13.59
C SER A 584 -5.51 -19.61 -13.95
N ALA A 585 -6.21 -20.13 -14.97
CA ALA A 585 -7.54 -19.66 -15.35
C ALA A 585 -8.58 -19.94 -14.25
N SER A 586 -8.42 -21.07 -13.54
CA SER A 586 -9.33 -21.44 -12.43
C SER A 586 -9.21 -20.47 -11.26
N ASP A 587 -7.99 -20.00 -10.91
CA ASP A 587 -7.79 -19.02 -9.87
C ASP A 587 -8.26 -17.62 -10.31
N ALA A 588 -8.06 -17.30 -11.58
CA ALA A 588 -8.52 -16.05 -12.19
C ALA A 588 -10.04 -15.93 -12.21
N ALA A 589 -10.76 -17.06 -12.34
CA ALA A 589 -12.22 -17.13 -12.38
C ALA A 589 -12.89 -17.10 -11.00
N GLN A 590 -12.13 -17.06 -9.91
CA GLN A 590 -12.68 -17.07 -8.57
C GLN A 590 -13.30 -15.72 -8.20
N LEU A 591 -14.54 -15.76 -7.69
CA LEU A 591 -15.24 -14.56 -7.22
C LEU A 591 -14.59 -14.00 -5.96
N ARG A 592 -14.33 -12.69 -5.96
CA ARG A 592 -13.72 -11.97 -4.85
C ARG A 592 -14.58 -10.78 -4.42
N GLY A 593 -14.41 -10.39 -3.16
CA GLY A 593 -15.15 -9.28 -2.57
C GLY A 593 -16.57 -9.68 -2.15
N SER A 594 -17.26 -8.79 -1.46
CA SER A 594 -18.61 -9.03 -0.96
C SER A 594 -19.57 -7.95 -1.44
N LYS A 595 -20.76 -8.38 -1.88
CA LYS A 595 -21.87 -7.46 -2.18
C LYS A 595 -22.41 -6.76 -0.93
N TYR A 596 -22.13 -7.26 0.25
CA TYR A 596 -22.65 -6.76 1.52
C TYR A 596 -21.81 -5.65 2.17
N THR A 597 -20.70 -5.24 1.53
CA THR A 597 -19.92 -4.10 2.05
C THR A 597 -20.69 -2.79 1.89
N PHE A 598 -20.57 -1.93 2.91
CA PHE A 598 -21.16 -0.60 2.91
C PHE A 598 -20.56 0.28 1.80
N THR A 599 -21.43 0.95 1.05
CA THR A 599 -20.97 1.83 -0.03
C THR A 599 -20.48 3.16 0.52
N ARG A 600 -19.17 3.37 0.38
CA ARG A 600 -18.49 4.64 0.68
C ARG A 600 -17.49 4.94 -0.42
N VAL A 601 -17.21 6.20 -0.65
CA VAL A 601 -16.30 6.66 -1.70
C VAL A 601 -15.14 7.47 -1.14
N GLY A 602 -13.95 7.22 -1.68
CA GLY A 602 -12.78 8.09 -1.57
C GLY A 602 -12.57 8.82 -2.90
N TYR A 603 -11.66 9.77 -2.95
CA TYR A 603 -11.41 10.59 -4.16
C TYR A 603 -11.12 9.77 -5.44
N GLY A 604 -10.60 8.58 -5.27
CA GLY A 604 -10.28 7.67 -6.38
C GLY A 604 -11.47 6.93 -6.96
N SER A 605 -12.61 6.90 -6.26
CA SER A 605 -13.79 6.14 -6.65
C SER A 605 -14.46 6.71 -7.90
N VAL A 606 -15.07 5.81 -8.68
CA VAL A 606 -15.95 6.18 -9.80
C VAL A 606 -17.42 6.13 -9.43
N VAL A 607 -17.75 5.62 -8.27
CA VAL A 607 -19.13 5.49 -7.80
C VAL A 607 -19.83 6.85 -7.63
N PHE A 608 -19.05 7.95 -7.52
CA PHE A 608 -19.58 9.31 -7.55
C PHE A 608 -20.59 9.56 -8.68
N TRP A 609 -20.29 9.05 -9.88
CA TRP A 609 -21.12 9.32 -11.06
C TRP A 609 -22.44 8.53 -11.10
N ALA A 610 -22.65 7.59 -10.17
CA ALA A 610 -23.99 7.05 -9.94
C ALA A 610 -24.96 8.14 -9.47
N THR A 611 -24.49 9.17 -8.73
CA THR A 611 -25.28 10.35 -8.38
C THR A 611 -25.60 11.25 -9.57
N GLN A 612 -24.87 11.09 -10.68
CA GLN A 612 -25.02 11.87 -11.91
C GLN A 612 -25.72 11.08 -13.01
N GLY A 613 -26.34 9.94 -12.68
CA GLY A 613 -27.15 9.14 -13.61
C GLY A 613 -26.38 8.19 -14.51
N TYR A 614 -25.22 7.72 -14.08
CA TYR A 614 -24.46 6.66 -14.76
C TYR A 614 -24.66 5.31 -14.06
N ALA A 615 -24.67 4.24 -14.84
CA ALA A 615 -24.40 2.90 -14.33
C ALA A 615 -22.88 2.73 -14.18
N ILE A 616 -22.43 2.27 -13.02
CA ILE A 616 -21.01 2.14 -12.73
C ILE A 616 -20.64 0.67 -12.61
N MET A 617 -19.73 0.20 -13.45
CA MET A 617 -19.06 -1.08 -13.31
C MET A 617 -17.70 -0.84 -12.67
N ASP A 618 -17.65 -0.91 -11.34
CA ASP A 618 -16.41 -0.77 -10.55
C ASP A 618 -15.80 -2.15 -10.30
N ASN A 619 -14.49 -2.18 -10.04
CA ASN A 619 -13.75 -3.44 -9.86
C ASN A 619 -14.05 -4.46 -10.97
N THR A 620 -14.25 -3.97 -12.21
CA THR A 620 -14.47 -4.84 -13.37
C THR A 620 -13.24 -5.70 -13.57
N GLU A 621 -13.41 -7.01 -13.58
CA GLU A 621 -12.29 -7.94 -13.62
C GLU A 621 -11.68 -8.04 -15.02
N PHE A 622 -10.36 -7.86 -15.08
CA PHE A 622 -9.53 -7.99 -16.28
C PHE A 622 -8.34 -8.92 -15.98
N PRO A 623 -8.58 -10.21 -15.79
CA PRO A 623 -7.51 -11.15 -15.55
C PRO A 623 -6.69 -11.38 -16.83
N ILE A 624 -5.37 -11.36 -16.67
CA ILE A 624 -4.40 -11.70 -17.69
C ILE A 624 -3.80 -13.04 -17.29
N VAL A 625 -4.15 -14.08 -18.01
CA VAL A 625 -3.83 -15.46 -17.64
C VAL A 625 -2.70 -16.01 -18.51
N GLY A 626 -1.69 -16.60 -17.87
CA GLY A 626 -0.63 -17.34 -18.52
C GLY A 626 -0.46 -18.69 -17.86
N GLU A 627 -0.94 -19.75 -18.53
CA GLU A 627 -0.88 -21.12 -18.02
C GLU A 627 0.26 -21.92 -18.66
N GLY A 628 0.83 -22.82 -17.88
CA GLY A 628 1.95 -23.66 -18.31
C GLY A 628 3.18 -22.81 -18.65
N ASP A 629 3.72 -22.97 -19.85
CA ASP A 629 4.89 -22.23 -20.33
C ASP A 629 4.56 -20.83 -20.88
N LYS A 630 3.27 -20.51 -21.04
CA LYS A 630 2.84 -19.19 -21.54
C LYS A 630 2.96 -18.15 -20.45
N GLN A 631 3.50 -16.99 -20.82
CA GLN A 631 3.48 -15.83 -19.93
C GLN A 631 2.18 -15.05 -20.09
N PRO A 632 1.64 -14.46 -19.01
CA PRO A 632 0.39 -13.67 -19.09
C PRO A 632 0.40 -12.63 -20.20
N ASN A 633 1.53 -11.94 -20.37
CA ASN A 633 1.67 -10.83 -21.31
C ASN A 633 1.83 -11.23 -22.78
N ASP A 634 1.99 -12.53 -23.11
CA ASP A 634 2.08 -12.98 -24.50
C ASP A 634 0.80 -12.72 -25.30
N ASN A 635 -0.36 -12.61 -24.60
CA ASN A 635 -1.66 -12.34 -25.19
C ASN A 635 -2.43 -11.24 -24.41
N PHE A 636 -1.71 -10.22 -23.94
CA PHE A 636 -2.26 -9.16 -23.08
C PHE A 636 -3.42 -8.40 -23.74
N VAL A 637 -3.20 -7.90 -24.96
CA VAL A 637 -4.17 -7.02 -25.67
C VAL A 637 -5.47 -7.76 -25.96
N ASP A 638 -5.39 -9.02 -26.43
CA ASP A 638 -6.57 -9.82 -26.70
C ASP A 638 -7.37 -10.10 -25.43
N GLN A 639 -6.70 -10.47 -24.35
CA GLN A 639 -7.37 -10.75 -23.08
C GLN A 639 -8.04 -9.49 -22.50
N LEU A 640 -7.45 -8.31 -22.65
CA LEU A 640 -8.10 -7.04 -22.32
C LEU A 640 -9.37 -6.83 -23.15
N THR A 641 -9.26 -7.00 -24.48
CA THR A 641 -10.39 -6.80 -25.40
C THR A 641 -11.52 -7.76 -25.07
N TRP A 642 -11.23 -9.05 -24.86
CA TRP A 642 -12.25 -10.06 -24.51
C TRP A 642 -12.95 -9.76 -23.19
N SER A 643 -12.22 -9.26 -22.19
CA SER A 643 -12.81 -8.87 -20.90
C SER A 643 -13.72 -7.66 -21.05
N ALA A 644 -13.30 -6.64 -21.82
CA ALA A 644 -14.09 -5.45 -22.11
C ALA A 644 -15.38 -5.78 -22.87
N GLU A 645 -15.30 -6.58 -23.94
CA GLU A 645 -16.45 -7.02 -24.73
C GLU A 645 -17.46 -7.80 -23.87
N ALA A 646 -16.98 -8.74 -23.05
CA ALA A 646 -17.84 -9.51 -22.16
C ALA A 646 -18.57 -8.65 -21.14
N ALA A 647 -17.89 -7.67 -20.56
CA ALA A 647 -18.49 -6.73 -19.61
C ALA A 647 -19.55 -5.84 -20.26
N ILE A 648 -19.27 -5.29 -21.45
CA ILE A 648 -20.23 -4.46 -22.22
C ILE A 648 -21.45 -5.28 -22.66
N ASN A 649 -21.22 -6.51 -23.15
CA ASN A 649 -22.32 -7.39 -23.52
C ASN A 649 -23.22 -7.68 -22.32
N LYS A 650 -22.64 -8.01 -21.17
CA LYS A 650 -23.40 -8.30 -19.94
C LYS A 650 -24.30 -7.15 -19.52
N ILE A 651 -23.77 -5.92 -19.43
CA ILE A 651 -24.55 -4.77 -18.95
C ILE A 651 -25.64 -4.37 -19.98
N ALA A 652 -25.39 -4.59 -21.27
CA ALA A 652 -26.38 -4.37 -22.35
C ALA A 652 -27.47 -5.45 -22.34
N GLU A 653 -27.12 -6.72 -22.18
CA GLU A 653 -28.09 -7.85 -22.05
C GLU A 653 -29.01 -7.67 -20.85
N MET A 654 -28.52 -7.10 -19.75
CA MET A 654 -29.34 -6.75 -18.60
C MET A 654 -30.33 -5.59 -18.88
N GLY A 655 -30.26 -4.93 -20.03
CA GLY A 655 -31.06 -3.75 -20.37
C GLY A 655 -30.73 -2.51 -19.55
N ILE A 656 -29.58 -2.53 -18.82
CA ILE A 656 -29.17 -1.47 -17.89
C ILE A 656 -28.25 -0.46 -18.57
N GLY A 657 -27.27 -0.95 -19.35
CA GLY A 657 -26.28 -0.10 -19.99
C GLY A 657 -26.50 0.08 -21.48
N ASP A 658 -26.34 1.30 -21.96
CA ASP A 658 -26.30 1.60 -23.40
C ASP A 658 -24.88 1.30 -23.92
N ARG A 659 -24.76 0.25 -24.74
CA ARG A 659 -23.47 -0.15 -25.31
C ARG A 659 -22.80 0.94 -26.17
N ASN A 660 -23.56 1.91 -26.65
CA ASN A 660 -23.06 3.04 -27.43
C ASN A 660 -22.63 4.23 -26.56
N ARG A 661 -22.81 4.15 -25.25
CA ARG A 661 -22.44 5.22 -24.29
C ARG A 661 -21.63 4.67 -23.12
N VAL A 662 -20.52 3.99 -23.43
CA VAL A 662 -19.61 3.40 -22.44
C VAL A 662 -18.31 4.19 -22.38
N ALA A 663 -17.92 4.63 -21.19
CA ALA A 663 -16.58 5.11 -20.87
C ALA A 663 -15.75 4.01 -20.20
N VAL A 664 -14.43 4.05 -20.40
CA VAL A 664 -13.47 3.21 -19.67
C VAL A 664 -12.45 4.08 -18.95
N GLY A 665 -12.03 3.65 -17.76
CA GLY A 665 -10.99 4.35 -17.04
C GLY A 665 -10.23 3.50 -16.05
N GLY A 666 -9.14 4.06 -15.56
CA GLY A 666 -8.30 3.44 -14.55
C GLY A 666 -7.17 4.35 -14.08
N HIS A 667 -6.52 3.91 -13.01
CA HIS A 667 -5.34 4.55 -12.43
C HIS A 667 -4.14 3.63 -12.56
N SER A 668 -2.94 4.20 -12.81
CA SER A 668 -1.69 3.42 -12.89
C SER A 668 -1.76 2.35 -13.99
N TYR A 669 -1.68 1.07 -13.66
CA TYR A 669 -1.84 -0.03 -14.61
C TYR A 669 -3.25 -0.09 -15.23
N GLY A 670 -4.28 0.44 -14.53
CA GLY A 670 -5.60 0.65 -15.10
C GLY A 670 -5.65 1.76 -16.16
N ALA A 671 -4.86 2.82 -16.03
CA ALA A 671 -4.71 3.84 -17.06
C ALA A 671 -3.99 3.29 -18.31
N PHE A 672 -3.00 2.43 -18.10
CA PHE A 672 -2.33 1.68 -19.14
C PHE A 672 -3.32 0.76 -19.90
N MET A 673 -4.15 0.01 -19.17
CA MET A 673 -5.25 -0.77 -19.74
C MET A 673 -6.18 0.10 -20.58
N THR A 674 -6.66 1.21 -20.01
CA THR A 674 -7.57 2.15 -20.68
C THR A 674 -7.04 2.57 -22.04
N THR A 675 -5.79 3.03 -22.10
CA THR A 675 -5.18 3.50 -23.35
C THR A 675 -4.93 2.37 -24.35
N ASN A 676 -4.61 1.15 -23.90
CA ASN A 676 -4.53 -0.03 -24.77
C ASN A 676 -5.91 -0.37 -25.39
N LEU A 677 -6.98 -0.34 -24.59
CA LEU A 677 -8.32 -0.58 -25.10
C LEU A 677 -8.74 0.46 -26.16
N LEU A 678 -8.37 1.75 -25.96
CA LEU A 678 -8.65 2.81 -26.96
C LEU A 678 -7.78 2.68 -28.21
N ALA A 679 -6.57 2.13 -28.10
CA ALA A 679 -5.66 1.93 -29.21
C ALA A 679 -6.05 0.72 -30.09
N HIS A 680 -6.70 -0.28 -29.50
CA HIS A 680 -6.96 -1.56 -30.15
C HIS A 680 -8.44 -1.86 -30.38
N THR A 681 -9.38 -1.03 -29.87
CA THR A 681 -10.83 -1.25 -30.01
C THR A 681 -11.58 0.04 -30.25
N ASN A 682 -12.83 -0.10 -30.72
CA ASN A 682 -13.82 0.99 -30.85
C ASN A 682 -15.01 0.83 -29.87
N LEU A 683 -14.78 0.12 -28.76
CA LEU A 683 -15.83 -0.22 -27.80
C LEU A 683 -16.32 0.96 -26.94
N PHE A 684 -15.53 2.01 -26.85
CA PHE A 684 -15.74 3.09 -25.90
C PHE A 684 -15.97 4.45 -26.55
N LYS A 685 -16.75 5.31 -25.89
CA LYS A 685 -16.98 6.70 -26.29
C LYS A 685 -16.02 7.70 -25.65
N ALA A 686 -15.42 7.35 -24.52
CA ALA A 686 -14.40 8.15 -23.87
C ALA A 686 -13.47 7.27 -23.00
N GLY A 687 -12.23 7.75 -22.81
CA GLY A 687 -11.29 7.19 -21.86
C GLY A 687 -10.88 8.20 -20.78
N ILE A 688 -10.60 7.68 -19.58
CA ILE A 688 -10.02 8.44 -18.46
C ILE A 688 -8.81 7.68 -17.92
N ALA A 689 -7.61 8.23 -18.10
CA ALA A 689 -6.34 7.61 -17.74
C ALA A 689 -5.62 8.45 -16.67
N ARG A 690 -5.46 7.91 -15.45
CA ARG A 690 -4.79 8.60 -14.35
C ARG A 690 -3.44 7.98 -14.04
N SER A 691 -2.35 8.79 -14.06
CA SER A 691 -0.96 8.43 -13.69
C SER A 691 -0.50 7.10 -14.30
N GLY A 692 -0.63 6.93 -15.62
CA GLY A 692 -0.31 5.69 -16.32
C GLY A 692 1.10 5.64 -16.90
N ALA A 693 1.50 4.44 -17.33
CA ALA A 693 2.71 4.19 -18.11
C ALA A 693 2.33 3.70 -19.50
N TYR A 694 2.63 4.46 -20.54
CA TYR A 694 2.08 4.23 -21.87
C TYR A 694 3.11 3.75 -22.91
N ASN A 695 4.38 3.80 -22.56
CA ASN A 695 5.48 3.30 -23.38
C ASN A 695 6.38 2.39 -22.55
N ARG A 696 6.30 1.08 -22.81
CA ARG A 696 7.05 0.07 -22.05
C ARG A 696 8.54 0.06 -22.35
N THR A 697 8.97 0.67 -23.45
CA THR A 697 10.41 0.85 -23.71
C THR A 697 11.09 1.76 -22.68
N LEU A 698 10.32 2.55 -21.91
CA LEU A 698 10.82 3.34 -20.79
C LEU A 698 10.94 2.51 -19.48
N THR A 699 10.47 1.26 -19.48
CA THR A 699 10.66 0.28 -18.40
C THR A 699 11.25 -1.00 -18.98
N PRO A 700 12.43 -0.95 -19.65
CA PRO A 700 12.89 -2.02 -20.54
C PRO A 700 13.37 -3.28 -19.83
N PHE A 701 13.35 -3.30 -18.54
CA PHE A 701 13.85 -4.40 -17.73
C PHE A 701 12.77 -5.11 -16.91
N GLY A 702 11.53 -5.08 -17.38
CA GLY A 702 10.39 -5.68 -16.72
C GLY A 702 9.41 -4.66 -16.15
N PHE A 703 8.19 -5.10 -15.97
CA PHE A 703 7.10 -4.33 -15.36
C PHE A 703 6.03 -5.30 -14.85
N GLN A 704 5.38 -4.97 -13.75
CA GLN A 704 4.46 -5.89 -13.07
C GLN A 704 5.14 -7.25 -12.81
N ASN A 705 4.59 -8.36 -13.33
CA ASN A 705 5.20 -9.69 -13.24
C ASN A 705 5.99 -10.07 -14.52
N GLU A 706 6.13 -9.16 -15.50
CA GLU A 706 6.96 -9.40 -16.68
C GLU A 706 8.44 -9.35 -16.30
N GLU A 707 9.14 -10.47 -16.40
CA GLU A 707 10.57 -10.58 -16.09
C GLU A 707 11.47 -10.42 -17.32
N ARG A 708 10.93 -10.70 -18.51
CA ARG A 708 11.69 -10.57 -19.74
C ARG A 708 12.02 -9.11 -20.00
N THR A 709 13.24 -8.85 -20.39
CA THR A 709 13.65 -7.50 -20.80
C THR A 709 13.12 -7.18 -22.20
N TYR A 710 13.10 -5.90 -22.53
CA TYR A 710 12.75 -5.44 -23.88
C TYR A 710 13.55 -6.18 -24.99
N TRP A 711 14.83 -6.46 -24.75
CA TRP A 711 15.69 -7.16 -25.72
C TRP A 711 15.43 -8.66 -25.80
N GLN A 712 14.77 -9.25 -24.81
CA GLN A 712 14.36 -10.66 -24.79
C GLN A 712 12.97 -10.88 -25.40
N ALA A 713 12.07 -9.88 -25.32
CA ALA A 713 10.71 -9.97 -25.82
C ALA A 713 10.24 -8.63 -26.43
N PRO A 714 10.95 -8.08 -27.46
CA PRO A 714 10.65 -6.74 -28.00
C PRO A 714 9.22 -6.64 -28.56
N GLU A 715 8.67 -7.70 -29.11
CA GLU A 715 7.31 -7.79 -29.64
C GLU A 715 6.25 -7.60 -28.54
N VAL A 716 6.46 -8.17 -27.35
CA VAL A 716 5.57 -8.00 -26.21
C VAL A 716 5.57 -6.53 -25.73
N TYR A 717 6.75 -5.95 -25.61
CA TYR A 717 6.89 -4.55 -25.21
C TYR A 717 6.27 -3.59 -26.23
N PHE A 718 6.42 -3.87 -27.53
CA PHE A 718 5.80 -3.08 -28.59
C PHE A 718 4.27 -3.22 -28.56
N ALA A 719 3.75 -4.45 -28.55
CA ALA A 719 2.33 -4.74 -28.57
C ALA A 719 1.60 -4.13 -27.35
N MET A 720 2.22 -4.19 -26.18
CA MET A 720 1.64 -3.66 -24.94
C MET A 720 1.79 -2.13 -24.83
N SER A 721 2.56 -1.44 -25.66
CA SER A 721 2.77 0.01 -25.57
C SER A 721 1.71 0.78 -26.37
N PRO A 722 0.67 1.36 -25.75
CA PRO A 722 -0.35 2.13 -26.48
C PRO A 722 0.26 3.35 -27.18
N PHE A 723 1.42 3.84 -26.75
CA PHE A 723 2.19 4.86 -27.43
C PHE A 723 2.52 4.47 -28.89
N SER A 724 2.84 3.20 -29.14
CA SER A 724 3.13 2.67 -30.48
C SER A 724 1.92 2.70 -31.43
N TYR A 725 0.73 2.92 -30.90
CA TYR A 725 -0.55 2.94 -31.62
C TYR A 725 -1.30 4.27 -31.43
N ALA A 726 -0.58 5.32 -31.08
CA ALA A 726 -1.19 6.64 -30.81
C ALA A 726 -1.98 7.18 -32.01
N ASP A 727 -1.58 6.86 -33.24
CA ASP A 727 -2.29 7.16 -34.48
C ASP A 727 -3.67 6.51 -34.59
N LYS A 728 -3.91 5.43 -33.86
CA LYS A 728 -5.17 4.69 -33.84
C LYS A 728 -6.11 5.15 -32.73
N ILE A 729 -5.66 5.91 -31.77
CA ILE A 729 -6.49 6.44 -30.68
C ILE A 729 -7.34 7.58 -31.23
N LYS A 730 -8.58 7.26 -31.62
CA LYS A 730 -9.60 8.22 -32.13
C LYS A 730 -10.64 8.57 -31.05
N THR A 731 -10.86 7.68 -30.09
CA THR A 731 -11.74 7.91 -28.96
C THR A 731 -11.19 9.01 -28.06
N PRO A 732 -12.01 10.01 -27.65
CA PRO A 732 -11.59 11.08 -26.74
C PRO A 732 -10.96 10.55 -25.45
N LEU A 733 -9.76 11.03 -25.12
CA LEU A 733 -8.97 10.59 -23.95
C LEU A 733 -8.67 11.77 -23.01
N LEU A 734 -9.13 11.67 -21.75
CA LEU A 734 -8.70 12.52 -20.64
C LEU A 734 -7.53 11.85 -19.92
N MET A 735 -6.40 12.54 -19.87
CA MET A 735 -5.21 12.12 -19.13
C MET A 735 -5.00 13.04 -17.93
N ILE A 736 -4.78 12.48 -16.75
CA ILE A 736 -4.54 13.21 -15.50
C ILE A 736 -3.28 12.63 -14.85
N HIS A 737 -2.32 13.47 -14.43
CA HIS A 737 -1.06 12.99 -13.85
C HIS A 737 -0.57 13.92 -12.75
N GLY A 738 -0.03 13.36 -11.66
CA GLY A 738 0.64 14.13 -10.63
C GLY A 738 2.01 14.63 -11.09
N GLU A 739 2.27 15.94 -11.02
CA GLU A 739 3.53 16.55 -11.43
C GLU A 739 4.77 15.94 -10.76
N ALA A 740 4.60 15.52 -9.51
CA ALA A 740 5.64 14.96 -8.66
C ALA A 740 5.52 13.43 -8.52
N ASP A 741 4.95 12.74 -9.51
CA ASP A 741 4.85 11.27 -9.51
C ASP A 741 6.25 10.65 -9.41
N ASN A 742 6.48 9.87 -8.34
CA ASN A 742 7.75 9.22 -8.04
C ASN A 742 7.70 7.69 -8.20
N ASN A 743 6.63 7.15 -8.76
CA ASN A 743 6.56 5.73 -9.08
C ASN A 743 7.50 5.42 -10.25
N PRO A 744 8.39 4.41 -10.14
CA PRO A 744 9.41 4.15 -11.15
C PRO A 744 8.92 3.85 -12.56
N GLY A 745 7.68 3.41 -12.74
CA GLY A 745 7.11 3.07 -14.05
C GLY A 745 6.27 4.18 -14.69
N THR A 746 5.81 5.15 -13.91
CA THR A 746 4.74 6.09 -14.29
C THR A 746 5.17 7.55 -14.24
N PHE A 747 6.39 7.87 -14.64
CA PHE A 747 6.85 9.27 -14.66
C PHE A 747 5.92 10.16 -15.49
N PRO A 748 5.74 11.45 -15.16
CA PRO A 748 4.94 12.40 -15.93
C PRO A 748 5.28 12.43 -17.42
N LEU A 749 6.54 12.19 -17.77
CA LEU A 749 7.02 12.03 -19.14
C LEU A 749 6.21 11.02 -19.97
N GLN A 750 5.71 9.96 -19.35
CA GLN A 750 4.84 8.96 -20.01
C GLN A 750 3.58 9.62 -20.58
N SER A 751 2.90 10.44 -19.78
CA SER A 751 1.69 11.17 -20.19
C SER A 751 2.00 12.27 -21.19
N GLU A 752 3.06 13.05 -20.98
CA GLU A 752 3.47 14.13 -21.88
C GLU A 752 3.74 13.59 -23.29
N ARG A 753 4.44 12.48 -23.41
CA ARG A 753 4.78 11.87 -24.70
C ARG A 753 3.56 11.29 -25.40
N LEU A 754 2.68 10.59 -24.70
CA LEU A 754 1.45 10.07 -25.29
C LEU A 754 0.50 11.20 -25.71
N TYR A 755 0.33 12.23 -24.87
CA TYR A 755 -0.45 13.43 -25.23
C TYR A 755 0.03 14.06 -26.53
N ASN A 756 1.34 14.30 -26.66
CA ASN A 756 1.93 14.89 -27.86
C ASN A 756 1.76 13.99 -29.10
N ALA A 757 1.88 12.68 -28.94
CA ALA A 757 1.67 11.74 -30.03
C ALA A 757 0.20 11.76 -30.52
N ILE A 758 -0.77 11.64 -29.62
CA ILE A 758 -2.19 11.67 -30.01
C ILE A 758 -2.56 13.01 -30.64
N LYS A 759 -2.11 14.13 -30.06
CA LYS A 759 -2.31 15.48 -30.60
C LYS A 759 -1.71 15.60 -32.00
N GLY A 760 -0.51 15.09 -32.22
CA GLY A 760 0.17 15.13 -33.51
C GLY A 760 -0.54 14.37 -34.61
N HIS A 761 -1.31 13.34 -34.25
CA HIS A 761 -2.20 12.58 -35.16
C HIS A 761 -3.63 13.12 -35.25
N GLY A 762 -3.94 14.30 -34.65
CA GLY A 762 -5.25 14.92 -34.66
C GLY A 762 -6.30 14.23 -33.79
N GLY A 763 -5.89 13.39 -32.83
CA GLY A 763 -6.78 12.76 -31.88
C GLY A 763 -7.31 13.74 -30.82
N THR A 764 -8.49 13.45 -30.28
CA THR A 764 -9.08 14.26 -29.20
C THR A 764 -8.49 13.84 -27.86
N VAL A 765 -7.64 14.68 -27.29
CA VAL A 765 -6.95 14.40 -26.04
C VAL A 765 -6.87 15.65 -25.16
N ARG A 766 -7.07 15.48 -23.85
CA ARG A 766 -6.86 16.51 -22.84
C ARG A 766 -5.89 15.98 -21.80
N PHE A 767 -4.90 16.78 -21.43
CA PHE A 767 -3.92 16.43 -20.40
C PHE A 767 -3.96 17.45 -19.28
N VAL A 768 -4.19 16.96 -18.06
CA VAL A 768 -4.24 17.74 -16.82
C VAL A 768 -3.10 17.27 -15.91
N GLN A 769 -2.17 18.17 -15.63
CA GLN A 769 -1.08 17.94 -14.70
C GLN A 769 -1.41 18.59 -13.36
N LEU A 770 -1.44 17.79 -12.29
CA LEU A 770 -1.81 18.24 -10.95
C LEU A 770 -0.55 18.69 -10.20
N PRO A 771 -0.44 19.97 -9.82
CA PRO A 771 0.74 20.50 -9.15
C PRO A 771 1.04 19.80 -7.84
N PHE A 772 2.33 19.50 -7.62
CA PHE A 772 2.87 18.86 -6.41
C PHE A 772 2.33 17.45 -6.10
N GLU A 773 1.41 16.90 -6.87
CA GLU A 773 0.89 15.55 -6.60
C GLU A 773 1.89 14.45 -6.95
N ALA A 774 1.91 13.42 -6.11
CA ALA A 774 2.66 12.19 -6.34
C ALA A 774 1.85 11.20 -7.21
N HIS A 775 2.17 9.90 -7.16
CA HIS A 775 1.41 8.87 -7.86
C HIS A 775 -0.04 8.78 -7.40
N GLY A 776 -0.30 8.90 -6.09
CA GLY A 776 -1.63 9.14 -5.52
C GLY A 776 -1.83 10.62 -5.24
N TYR A 777 -3.05 11.11 -5.39
CA TYR A 777 -3.39 12.53 -5.21
C TYR A 777 -3.86 12.80 -3.78
N ALA A 778 -3.49 13.94 -3.23
CA ALA A 778 -3.73 14.25 -1.83
C ALA A 778 -4.41 15.61 -1.61
N ALA A 779 -4.03 16.65 -2.39
CA ALA A 779 -4.52 18.00 -2.16
C ALA A 779 -5.98 18.16 -2.56
N LYS A 780 -6.74 18.80 -1.69
CA LYS A 780 -8.16 19.05 -1.85
C LYS A 780 -8.49 19.72 -3.19
N GLU A 781 -7.78 20.79 -3.52
CA GLU A 781 -8.02 21.58 -4.74
C GLU A 781 -7.75 20.74 -6.00
N ASN A 782 -6.66 19.98 -6.01
CA ASN A 782 -6.29 19.08 -7.10
C ASN A 782 -7.34 17.97 -7.29
N ILE A 783 -7.80 17.37 -6.20
CA ILE A 783 -8.80 16.31 -6.21
C ILE A 783 -10.15 16.86 -6.74
N LEU A 784 -10.59 18.00 -6.25
CA LEU A 784 -11.85 18.63 -6.70
C LEU A 784 -11.78 19.00 -8.19
N HIS A 785 -10.67 19.59 -8.64
CA HIS A 785 -10.46 19.92 -10.05
C HIS A 785 -10.42 18.66 -10.93
N MET A 786 -9.71 17.61 -10.50
CA MET A 786 -9.70 16.31 -11.19
C MET A 786 -11.12 15.76 -11.38
N LEU A 787 -11.95 15.79 -10.34
CA LEU A 787 -13.34 15.31 -10.42
C LEU A 787 -14.21 16.19 -11.32
N TRP A 788 -13.98 17.52 -11.33
CA TRP A 788 -14.61 18.43 -12.26
C TRP A 788 -14.25 18.10 -13.71
N GLU A 789 -12.96 17.91 -14.02
CA GLU A 789 -12.50 17.53 -15.36
C GLU A 789 -13.12 16.22 -15.84
N GLN A 790 -13.16 15.21 -14.99
CA GLN A 790 -13.80 13.94 -15.31
C GLN A 790 -15.30 14.12 -15.57
N ASN A 791 -15.99 14.93 -14.76
CA ASN A 791 -17.41 15.19 -14.93
C ASN A 791 -17.71 15.89 -16.26
N GLN A 792 -16.92 16.92 -16.62
CA GLN A 792 -17.06 17.62 -17.90
C GLN A 792 -16.81 16.66 -19.08
N TRP A 793 -15.77 15.83 -18.97
CA TRP A 793 -15.41 14.87 -20.01
C TRP A 793 -16.49 13.83 -20.26
N LEU A 794 -16.99 13.23 -19.20
CA LEU A 794 -18.04 12.23 -19.23
C LEU A 794 -19.35 12.80 -19.75
N ASN A 795 -19.75 14.00 -19.33
CA ASN A 795 -20.95 14.65 -19.82
C ASN A 795 -20.86 14.95 -21.32
N LYS A 796 -19.71 15.45 -21.78
CA LYS A 796 -19.52 15.83 -23.17
C LYS A 796 -19.51 14.63 -24.13
N TYR A 797 -18.77 13.58 -23.77
CA TYR A 797 -18.47 12.50 -24.72
C TYR A 797 -19.24 11.21 -24.48
N VAL A 798 -19.92 11.06 -23.34
CA VAL A 798 -20.65 9.84 -22.99
C VAL A 798 -22.11 10.11 -22.74
N LYS A 799 -22.47 10.96 -21.78
CA LYS A 799 -23.86 11.20 -21.38
C LYS A 799 -24.66 11.89 -22.48
N ASN A 800 -24.08 12.94 -23.08
CA ASN A 800 -24.71 13.76 -24.12
C ASN A 800 -24.14 13.44 -25.52
N ALA A 801 -23.44 12.32 -25.69
CA ALA A 801 -22.96 11.89 -27.00
C ALA A 801 -24.16 11.68 -27.94
N LYS A 802 -24.11 12.31 -29.15
CA LYS A 802 -25.09 12.17 -30.22
C LYS A 802 -24.81 10.93 -31.06
#